data_639a6a8ac19e24667bad8fdcc578d9df
#
_entry.id   639a6a8ac19e24667bad8fdcc578d9df
#
_cell.length_a   1.000
_cell.length_b   1.000
_cell.length_c   1.000
_cell.angle_alpha   90.00
_cell.angle_beta   90.00
_cell.angle_gamma   90.00
#
_symmetry.space_group_name_H-M   'P 1'
#
loop_
_entity.id
_entity.type
_entity.pdbx_description
1 polymer ?
#
loop_
_entity_poly.entity_id
_entity_poly.type
_entity_poly.pdbx_seq_one_letter_code
_entity_poly.pdbx_strand_id
1 'polypeptide(L)'
;MKIIKRNGSEETFEREKIKNAIAKANNETEGAKELTDRQIDYISLVIEDYINDIGRALTVEEVQELVETHIILQGAPETAKRYIRYRFTRNLARVANTTDNQILSLIECNNEEVKQENSNKNPTVNSVQRDYMAGEVSKDLTKRILLPEDIVKAHEEGIIHFHDADYFAQHMHNCDLVNLEDMLQNGTVISDTMIEKPHSFSTACNIATQIIAQVASNQYGGQSISLAHLAPFVQISREKIRRQLSDEMQKFGIEATAEQLNNLVEKRVREEIQRGVQTIQYQVVTLLTTNGQAPFVTVFMYLNEAKNEQEKKDLAIIIEEVLNQRIIGTKNEAGVWVTPAFPKLIYVLEEDNIHEDSEYWYLTELAAKCTAKRMVPDYISEKIMLELKIDDNGDGNCYTCMGCRSFLTPWVDENGKAKYYGRFNQGVVTINLVDVACTACREKKNESKFWEILEERLELCHRALQCRHERLEGTLSDAAPILWQYGALARLKKGETIDKLLHGGYSTISLGYAGLWECVYEVTGKRLTDPEGEAFGLRVMQALNDACLKWRNAENIHYSLYGTPLESTTYKFAKCLQKRFGVIPGVTDRNYITNSYHIHVTEEIDAFEKLEREAKFQALSPGGAISYVEVPNMQQNIPAVLEVVKFIYDNIMYAELNTKSDYCQVCGFDGEIQIVEEDGKLVWVCPNCGNKDQDKMNVARRTCGYIGSQFWNQGRTQEIKERVLHL
;
A
#
# COMPACT_ATOMS: atom_id res chain seq x y z
N MET A 1 4.33 -45.40 -5.01
CA MET A 1 5.30 -44.44 -4.49
C MET A 1 5.18 -43.12 -5.22
N LYS A 2 5.09 -42.02 -4.51
CA LYS A 2 4.94 -40.70 -5.12
C LYS A 2 6.03 -39.74 -4.64
N ILE A 3 6.48 -38.86 -5.52
CA ILE A 3 7.36 -37.74 -5.21
C ILE A 3 6.62 -36.43 -5.50
N ILE A 4 6.92 -35.41 -4.73
CA ILE A 4 6.38 -34.07 -4.91
C ILE A 4 7.32 -33.30 -5.82
N LYS A 5 6.84 -32.94 -7.00
CA LYS A 5 7.57 -32.06 -7.92
C LYS A 5 7.63 -30.64 -7.35
N ARG A 6 8.57 -29.83 -7.86
CA ARG A 6 8.75 -28.42 -7.47
C ARG A 6 7.51 -27.55 -7.69
N ASN A 7 6.65 -27.88 -8.65
CA ASN A 7 5.38 -27.23 -8.87
C ASN A 7 4.25 -27.71 -7.92
N GLY A 8 4.61 -28.55 -6.92
CA GLY A 8 3.67 -29.11 -5.95
C GLY A 8 2.86 -30.30 -6.44
N SER A 9 2.96 -30.71 -7.72
CA SER A 9 2.26 -31.88 -8.22
C SER A 9 2.93 -33.18 -7.78
N GLU A 10 2.12 -34.20 -7.46
CA GLU A 10 2.62 -35.55 -7.16
C GLU A 10 2.79 -36.38 -8.44
N GLU A 11 3.94 -37.04 -8.58
CA GLU A 11 4.23 -37.96 -9.67
C GLU A 11 4.77 -39.27 -9.14
N THR A 12 4.60 -40.34 -9.89
CA THR A 12 5.16 -41.64 -9.54
C THR A 12 6.70 -41.58 -9.57
N PHE A 13 7.34 -42.12 -8.53
CA PHE A 13 8.80 -42.24 -8.46
C PHE A 13 9.32 -43.22 -9.52
N GLU A 14 10.31 -42.81 -10.29
CA GLU A 14 10.95 -43.62 -11.34
C GLU A 14 12.46 -43.77 -11.04
N ARG A 15 12.86 -44.93 -10.56
CA ARG A 15 14.26 -45.27 -10.21
C ARG A 15 15.22 -45.01 -11.38
N GLU A 16 14.83 -45.27 -12.62
CA GLU A 16 15.67 -45.09 -13.80
C GLU A 16 16.08 -43.61 -14.02
N LYS A 17 15.28 -42.65 -13.59
CA LYS A 17 15.67 -41.22 -13.63
C LYS A 17 16.87 -40.92 -12.75
N ILE A 18 16.97 -41.55 -11.57
CA ILE A 18 18.11 -41.42 -10.66
C ILE A 18 19.34 -42.12 -11.23
N LYS A 19 19.23 -43.36 -11.70
CA LYS A 19 20.32 -44.10 -12.34
C LYS A 19 20.93 -43.30 -13.48
N ASN A 20 20.12 -42.80 -14.38
CA ASN A 20 20.55 -41.97 -15.51
C ASN A 20 21.25 -40.68 -15.09
N ALA A 21 20.78 -40.01 -14.03
CA ALA A 21 21.39 -38.79 -13.52
C ALA A 21 22.79 -39.07 -12.91
N ILE A 22 22.91 -40.13 -12.11
CA ILE A 22 24.20 -40.54 -11.51
C ILE A 22 25.16 -41.00 -12.62
N ALA A 23 24.72 -41.82 -13.57
CA ALA A 23 25.53 -42.31 -14.68
C ALA A 23 26.10 -41.16 -15.55
N LYS A 24 25.31 -40.13 -15.82
CA LYS A 24 25.79 -38.94 -16.51
C LYS A 24 26.88 -38.23 -15.74
N ALA A 25 26.70 -37.98 -14.46
CA ALA A 25 27.73 -37.33 -13.61
C ALA A 25 29.00 -38.15 -13.54
N ASN A 26 28.90 -39.49 -13.43
CA ASN A 26 30.02 -40.41 -13.40
C ASN A 26 30.77 -40.49 -14.73
N ASN A 27 30.08 -40.40 -15.86
CA ASN A 27 30.68 -40.40 -17.20
C ASN A 27 31.42 -39.09 -17.55
N GLU A 28 31.08 -38.01 -16.96
CA GLU A 28 31.73 -36.71 -17.14
C GLU A 28 32.95 -36.53 -16.24
N THR A 29 33.31 -37.52 -15.40
CA THR A 29 34.48 -37.46 -14.52
C THR A 29 35.75 -37.60 -15.33
N GLU A 30 36.67 -36.63 -15.22
CA GLU A 30 38.00 -36.72 -15.88
C GLU A 30 38.84 -37.81 -15.24
N GLY A 31 39.17 -38.85 -16.01
CA GLY A 31 39.89 -40.01 -15.53
C GLY A 31 39.03 -41.29 -15.50
N ALA A 32 39.36 -42.21 -14.64
CA ALA A 32 38.57 -43.45 -14.50
C ALA A 32 37.23 -43.18 -13.82
N LYS A 33 36.17 -43.84 -14.29
CA LYS A 33 34.86 -43.79 -13.66
C LYS A 33 34.98 -44.23 -12.19
N GLU A 34 34.49 -43.42 -11.27
CA GLU A 34 34.55 -43.70 -9.84
C GLU A 34 33.54 -44.74 -9.40
N LEU A 35 32.34 -44.79 -10.06
CA LEU A 35 31.26 -45.71 -9.77
C LEU A 35 31.12 -46.77 -10.89
N THR A 36 30.96 -48.01 -10.48
CA THR A 36 30.55 -49.10 -11.36
C THR A 36 29.04 -49.08 -11.56
N ASP A 37 28.54 -49.68 -12.65
CA ASP A 37 27.10 -49.79 -12.91
C ASP A 37 26.35 -50.49 -11.76
N ARG A 38 27.01 -51.45 -11.07
CA ARG A 38 26.45 -52.12 -9.88
C ARG A 38 26.28 -51.18 -8.69
N GLN A 39 27.23 -50.28 -8.49
CA GLN A 39 27.16 -49.30 -7.41
C GLN A 39 26.08 -48.23 -7.71
N ILE A 40 25.94 -47.82 -8.94
CA ILE A 40 24.86 -46.90 -9.39
C ILE A 40 23.49 -47.55 -9.18
N ASP A 41 23.38 -48.84 -9.53
CA ASP A 41 22.13 -49.58 -9.31
C ASP A 41 21.84 -49.74 -7.82
N TYR A 42 22.85 -50.05 -7.00
CA TYR A 42 22.72 -50.15 -5.56
C TYR A 42 22.28 -48.82 -4.93
N ILE A 43 22.89 -47.69 -5.27
CA ILE A 43 22.49 -46.35 -4.77
C ILE A 43 21.01 -46.12 -5.08
N SER A 44 20.60 -46.36 -6.31
CA SER A 44 19.21 -46.13 -6.74
C SER A 44 18.23 -47.04 -6.00
N LEU A 45 18.61 -48.27 -5.67
CA LEU A 45 17.79 -49.21 -4.91
C LEU A 45 17.62 -48.79 -3.45
N VAL A 46 18.70 -48.38 -2.80
CA VAL A 46 18.68 -47.90 -1.41
C VAL A 46 17.78 -46.66 -1.27
N ILE A 47 17.81 -45.76 -2.25
CA ILE A 47 16.96 -44.59 -2.25
C ILE A 47 15.48 -45.00 -2.47
N GLU A 48 15.21 -45.96 -3.35
CA GLU A 48 13.87 -46.50 -3.57
C GLU A 48 13.33 -47.13 -2.29
N ASP A 49 14.11 -47.96 -1.61
CA ASP A 49 13.74 -48.57 -0.34
C ASP A 49 13.49 -47.54 0.75
N TYR A 50 14.33 -46.51 0.87
CA TYR A 50 14.17 -45.43 1.83
C TYR A 50 12.82 -44.65 1.57
N ILE A 51 12.52 -44.34 0.32
CA ILE A 51 11.27 -43.66 -0.04
C ILE A 51 10.03 -44.51 0.29
N ASN A 52 10.18 -45.85 0.17
CA ASN A 52 9.11 -46.79 0.55
C ASN A 52 8.89 -46.84 2.06
N ASP A 53 9.97 -46.82 2.84
CA ASP A 53 9.90 -46.99 4.29
C ASP A 53 9.43 -45.73 5.03
N ILE A 54 9.68 -44.56 4.47
CA ILE A 54 9.37 -43.26 5.14
C ILE A 54 7.86 -42.95 5.27
N GLY A 55 7.03 -43.64 4.50
CA GLY A 55 5.57 -43.54 4.61
C GLY A 55 4.93 -42.22 4.16
N ARG A 56 5.73 -41.34 3.51
CA ARG A 56 5.26 -40.07 2.91
C ARG A 56 5.88 -39.80 1.54
N ALA A 57 5.28 -38.94 0.75
CA ALA A 57 5.90 -38.46 -0.48
C ALA A 57 7.09 -37.54 -0.13
N LEU A 58 8.24 -37.76 -0.75
CA LEU A 58 9.42 -36.89 -0.66
C LEU A 58 9.41 -35.83 -1.77
N THR A 59 9.99 -34.69 -1.49
CA THR A 59 10.24 -33.67 -2.52
C THR A 59 11.40 -34.09 -3.43
N VAL A 60 11.46 -33.53 -4.63
CA VAL A 60 12.59 -33.78 -5.55
C VAL A 60 13.93 -33.37 -4.89
N GLU A 61 13.92 -32.31 -4.07
CA GLU A 61 15.09 -31.83 -3.34
C GLU A 61 15.58 -32.87 -2.32
N GLU A 62 14.68 -33.39 -1.50
CA GLU A 62 15.03 -34.46 -0.52
C GLU A 62 15.60 -35.71 -1.23
N VAL A 63 15.03 -36.12 -2.35
CA VAL A 63 15.55 -37.22 -3.15
C VAL A 63 16.95 -36.92 -3.69
N GLN A 64 17.22 -35.71 -4.16
CA GLN A 64 18.53 -35.31 -4.67
C GLN A 64 19.60 -35.28 -3.57
N GLU A 65 19.26 -34.82 -2.36
CA GLU A 65 20.17 -34.84 -1.21
C GLU A 65 20.50 -36.26 -0.80
N LEU A 66 19.56 -37.21 -0.86
CA LEU A 66 19.84 -38.64 -0.65
C LEU A 66 20.78 -39.16 -1.72
N VAL A 67 20.62 -38.83 -2.99
CA VAL A 67 21.54 -39.21 -4.07
C VAL A 67 22.94 -38.69 -3.81
N GLU A 68 23.11 -37.42 -3.48
CA GLU A 68 24.41 -36.81 -3.17
C GLU A 68 25.12 -37.53 -2.02
N THR A 69 24.36 -37.75 -0.93
CA THR A 69 24.89 -38.45 0.26
C THR A 69 25.35 -39.86 -0.08
N HIS A 70 24.57 -40.62 -0.83
CA HIS A 70 24.95 -42.00 -1.15
C HIS A 70 26.08 -42.10 -2.18
N ILE A 71 26.22 -41.16 -3.12
CA ILE A 71 27.41 -41.10 -3.99
C ILE A 71 28.68 -40.87 -3.16
N ILE A 72 28.62 -39.95 -2.17
CA ILE A 72 29.78 -39.70 -1.26
C ILE A 72 30.10 -40.95 -0.43
N LEU A 73 29.09 -41.61 0.14
CA LEU A 73 29.25 -42.83 0.95
C LEU A 73 29.83 -44.00 0.16
N GLN A 74 29.63 -44.04 -1.16
CA GLN A 74 30.28 -45.05 -2.05
C GLN A 74 31.71 -44.67 -2.43
N GLY A 75 32.30 -43.60 -1.89
CA GLY A 75 33.68 -43.20 -2.11
C GLY A 75 33.91 -42.53 -3.46
N ALA A 76 32.90 -41.90 -4.06
CA ALA A 76 32.97 -41.23 -5.35
C ALA A 76 32.82 -39.69 -5.24
N PRO A 77 33.78 -38.99 -4.60
CA PRO A 77 33.64 -37.56 -4.32
C PRO A 77 33.66 -36.68 -5.58
N GLU A 78 34.36 -37.04 -6.63
CA GLU A 78 34.38 -36.26 -7.86
C GLU A 78 33.05 -36.39 -8.64
N THR A 79 32.49 -37.59 -8.66
CA THR A 79 31.13 -37.82 -9.19
C THR A 79 30.09 -37.03 -8.40
N ALA A 80 30.19 -37.00 -7.07
CA ALA A 80 29.31 -36.20 -6.22
C ALA A 80 29.42 -34.69 -6.53
N LYS A 81 30.68 -34.16 -6.62
CA LYS A 81 30.88 -32.74 -6.98
C LYS A 81 30.28 -32.39 -8.36
N ARG A 82 30.39 -33.29 -9.33
CA ARG A 82 29.79 -33.06 -10.66
C ARG A 82 28.29 -33.14 -10.62
N TYR A 83 27.72 -34.08 -9.87
CA TYR A 83 26.30 -34.17 -9.67
C TYR A 83 25.73 -32.90 -9.02
N ILE A 84 26.37 -32.41 -7.95
CA ILE A 84 25.98 -31.15 -7.27
C ILE A 84 26.12 -29.94 -8.20
N ARG A 85 27.25 -29.84 -8.94
CA ARG A 85 27.46 -28.74 -9.90
C ARG A 85 26.45 -28.76 -11.03
N TYR A 86 26.12 -29.93 -11.58
CA TYR A 86 25.11 -30.08 -12.60
C TYR A 86 23.72 -29.68 -12.07
N ARG A 87 23.38 -30.12 -10.87
CA ARG A 87 22.14 -29.72 -10.18
C ARG A 87 22.05 -28.19 -10.01
N PHE A 88 23.14 -27.60 -9.50
CA PHE A 88 23.23 -26.15 -9.30
C PHE A 88 23.08 -25.35 -10.62
N THR A 89 23.82 -25.76 -11.65
CA THR A 89 23.74 -25.13 -12.99
C THR A 89 22.35 -25.26 -13.59
N ARG A 90 21.71 -26.42 -13.46
CA ARG A 90 20.34 -26.64 -13.90
C ARG A 90 19.32 -25.81 -13.12
N ASN A 91 19.57 -25.62 -11.83
CA ASN A 91 18.72 -24.79 -11.00
C ASN A 91 18.84 -23.30 -11.40
N LEU A 92 20.05 -22.80 -11.59
CA LEU A 92 20.29 -21.45 -12.12
C LEU A 92 19.64 -21.23 -13.49
N ALA A 93 19.80 -22.19 -14.41
CA ALA A 93 19.18 -22.10 -15.75
C ALA A 93 17.65 -22.10 -15.69
N ARG A 94 17.04 -22.80 -14.72
CA ARG A 94 15.59 -22.78 -14.53
C ARG A 94 15.10 -21.47 -13.92
N VAL A 95 15.83 -20.93 -12.94
CA VAL A 95 15.50 -19.63 -12.35
C VAL A 95 15.57 -18.54 -13.42
N ALA A 96 16.65 -18.51 -14.22
CA ALA A 96 16.78 -17.59 -15.33
C ALA A 96 15.64 -17.75 -16.37
N ASN A 97 15.34 -18.99 -16.76
CA ASN A 97 14.23 -19.28 -17.68
C ASN A 97 12.87 -18.89 -17.11
N THR A 98 12.69 -18.91 -15.79
CA THR A 98 11.43 -18.47 -15.14
C THR A 98 11.29 -16.95 -15.24
N THR A 99 12.34 -16.20 -14.96
CA THR A 99 12.36 -14.73 -15.07
C THR A 99 12.19 -14.30 -16.52
N ASP A 100 12.88 -14.92 -17.48
CA ASP A 100 12.73 -14.65 -18.92
C ASP A 100 11.30 -14.93 -19.40
N ASN A 101 10.69 -16.03 -18.96
CA ASN A 101 9.30 -16.36 -19.29
C ASN A 101 8.31 -15.37 -18.70
N GLN A 102 8.55 -14.89 -17.48
CA GLN A 102 7.73 -13.84 -16.87
C GLN A 102 7.82 -12.54 -17.65
N ILE A 103 9.04 -12.10 -18.00
CA ILE A 103 9.26 -10.90 -18.80
C ILE A 103 8.58 -11.03 -20.18
N LEU A 104 8.72 -12.16 -20.88
CA LEU A 104 8.07 -12.41 -22.15
C LEU A 104 6.53 -12.39 -22.03
N SER A 105 5.99 -13.01 -20.99
CA SER A 105 4.54 -13.00 -20.75
C SER A 105 3.97 -11.60 -20.45
N LEU A 106 4.79 -10.72 -19.85
CA LEU A 106 4.46 -9.30 -19.66
C LEU A 106 4.40 -8.57 -21.00
N ILE A 107 5.41 -8.77 -21.86
CA ILE A 107 5.49 -8.14 -23.20
C ILE A 107 4.32 -8.59 -24.07
N GLU A 108 3.98 -9.87 -24.02
CA GLU A 108 2.87 -10.46 -24.79
C GLU A 108 1.49 -10.18 -24.20
N CYS A 109 1.42 -9.49 -23.03
CA CYS A 109 0.18 -9.16 -22.31
C CYS A 109 -0.69 -10.39 -21.99
N ASN A 110 -0.10 -11.57 -21.79
CA ASN A 110 -0.81 -12.83 -21.49
C ASN A 110 -0.70 -13.26 -20.01
N ASN A 111 -0.09 -12.44 -19.14
CA ASN A 111 0.02 -12.69 -17.72
C ASN A 111 -1.15 -12.06 -16.95
N GLU A 112 -2.17 -12.87 -16.65
CA GLU A 112 -3.37 -12.41 -15.94
C GLU A 112 -3.08 -11.99 -14.48
N GLU A 113 -2.10 -12.61 -13.81
CA GLU A 113 -1.74 -12.23 -12.43
C GLU A 113 -1.18 -10.80 -12.39
N VAL A 114 -0.29 -10.46 -13.32
CA VAL A 114 0.28 -9.12 -13.40
C VAL A 114 -0.75 -8.08 -13.83
N LYS A 115 -1.64 -8.41 -14.76
CA LYS A 115 -2.74 -7.51 -15.15
C LYS A 115 -3.59 -7.06 -13.96
N GLN A 116 -3.69 -7.89 -12.93
CA GLN A 116 -4.56 -7.71 -11.77
C GLN A 116 -3.79 -7.39 -10.48
N GLU A 117 -2.46 -7.23 -10.56
CA GLU A 117 -1.61 -6.92 -9.39
C GLU A 117 -1.87 -5.52 -8.85
N ASN A 118 -2.08 -4.55 -9.74
CA ASN A 118 -2.35 -3.17 -9.37
C ASN A 118 -3.49 -2.60 -10.23
N SER A 119 -4.60 -2.28 -9.59
CA SER A 119 -5.81 -1.75 -10.24
C SER A 119 -5.64 -0.36 -10.87
N ASN A 120 -4.50 0.29 -10.71
CA ASN A 120 -4.20 1.61 -11.28
C ASN A 120 -3.07 1.62 -12.31
N LYS A 121 -2.53 0.44 -12.68
CA LYS A 121 -1.54 0.27 -13.74
C LYS A 121 -2.12 -0.49 -14.92
N ASN A 122 -1.98 0.06 -16.13
CA ASN A 122 -2.39 -0.62 -17.36
C ASN A 122 -1.19 -1.33 -18.00
N PRO A 123 -1.07 -2.66 -17.94
CA PRO A 123 0.10 -3.42 -18.41
C PRO A 123 0.26 -3.44 -19.94
N THR A 124 -0.71 -2.93 -20.70
CA THR A 124 -0.59 -2.83 -22.16
C THR A 124 0.18 -1.58 -22.64
N VAL A 125 0.40 -0.61 -21.74
CA VAL A 125 1.10 0.64 -22.03
C VAL A 125 2.61 0.43 -21.95
N ASN A 126 3.36 0.84 -22.95
CA ASN A 126 4.82 0.62 -23.06
C ASN A 126 5.63 1.12 -21.84
N SER A 127 5.30 2.27 -21.27
CA SER A 127 5.98 2.79 -20.07
C SER A 127 5.73 1.92 -18.85
N VAL A 128 4.50 1.39 -18.70
CA VAL A 128 4.14 0.46 -17.64
C VAL A 128 4.85 -0.88 -17.81
N GLN A 129 4.94 -1.40 -19.04
CA GLN A 129 5.68 -2.63 -19.33
C GLN A 129 7.16 -2.52 -18.95
N ARG A 130 7.79 -1.35 -19.22
CA ARG A 130 9.19 -1.11 -18.81
C ARG A 130 9.36 -1.14 -17.30
N ASP A 131 8.45 -0.54 -16.54
CA ASP A 131 8.47 -0.57 -15.08
C ASP A 131 8.30 -2.01 -14.55
N TYR A 132 7.35 -2.77 -15.07
CA TYR A 132 7.18 -4.17 -14.72
C TYR A 132 8.39 -5.04 -15.07
N MET A 133 9.02 -4.84 -16.23
CA MET A 133 10.25 -5.56 -16.59
C MET A 133 11.38 -5.25 -15.61
N ALA A 134 11.57 -3.99 -15.24
CA ALA A 134 12.55 -3.59 -14.24
C ALA A 134 12.21 -4.20 -12.88
N GLY A 135 10.93 -4.23 -12.51
CA GLY A 135 10.43 -4.87 -11.30
C GLY A 135 10.72 -6.36 -11.23
N GLU A 136 10.51 -7.10 -12.33
CA GLU A 136 10.83 -8.54 -12.36
C GLU A 136 12.33 -8.81 -12.21
N VAL A 137 13.18 -8.00 -12.81
CA VAL A 137 14.64 -8.07 -12.61
C VAL A 137 15.00 -7.78 -11.15
N SER A 138 14.40 -6.75 -10.55
CA SER A 138 14.61 -6.43 -9.13
C SER A 138 14.13 -7.55 -8.21
N LYS A 139 12.95 -8.13 -8.45
CA LYS A 139 12.42 -9.29 -7.69
C LYS A 139 13.38 -10.48 -7.74
N ASP A 140 13.91 -10.80 -8.92
CA ASP A 140 14.90 -11.89 -9.07
C ASP A 140 16.18 -11.62 -8.27
N LEU A 141 16.75 -10.42 -8.41
CA LEU A 141 17.94 -10.02 -7.64
C LEU A 141 17.67 -10.04 -6.13
N THR A 142 16.53 -9.53 -5.71
CA THR A 142 16.11 -9.49 -4.31
C THR A 142 16.04 -10.88 -3.70
N LYS A 143 15.39 -11.82 -4.38
CA LYS A 143 15.20 -13.19 -3.90
C LYS A 143 16.48 -14.03 -3.96
N ARG A 144 17.29 -13.83 -4.99
CA ARG A 144 18.46 -14.68 -5.27
C ARG A 144 19.74 -14.21 -4.58
N ILE A 145 19.89 -12.90 -4.32
CA ILE A 145 21.15 -12.31 -3.89
C ILE A 145 21.01 -11.44 -2.63
N LEU A 146 19.94 -10.61 -2.55
CA LEU A 146 19.90 -9.51 -1.59
C LEU A 146 19.26 -9.87 -0.25
N LEU A 147 18.37 -10.87 -0.22
CA LEU A 147 17.72 -11.31 1.02
C LEU A 147 18.26 -12.68 1.49
N PRO A 148 18.30 -12.91 2.81
CA PRO A 148 18.55 -14.24 3.37
C PRO A 148 17.56 -15.28 2.87
N GLU A 149 18.01 -16.51 2.63
CA GLU A 149 17.21 -17.59 2.05
C GLU A 149 15.96 -17.92 2.86
N ASP A 150 16.05 -17.89 4.18
CA ASP A 150 14.91 -18.16 5.07
C ASP A 150 13.83 -17.08 5.00
N ILE A 151 14.20 -15.81 4.82
CA ILE A 151 13.27 -14.70 4.59
C ILE A 151 12.58 -14.86 3.23
N VAL A 152 13.32 -15.22 2.18
CA VAL A 152 12.78 -15.49 0.85
C VAL A 152 11.77 -16.64 0.92
N LYS A 153 12.14 -17.74 1.58
CA LYS A 153 11.26 -18.90 1.77
C LYS A 153 9.99 -18.52 2.53
N ALA A 154 10.12 -17.78 3.63
CA ALA A 154 8.97 -17.32 4.42
C ALA A 154 8.03 -16.42 3.59
N HIS A 155 8.60 -15.56 2.73
CA HIS A 155 7.80 -14.73 1.80
C HIS A 155 7.08 -15.58 0.73
N GLU A 156 7.74 -16.59 0.16
CA GLU A 156 7.15 -17.46 -0.87
C GLU A 156 6.09 -18.40 -0.32
N GLU A 157 6.28 -18.89 0.90
CA GLU A 157 5.32 -19.72 1.61
C GLU A 157 4.13 -18.93 2.21
N GLY A 158 4.15 -17.60 2.14
CA GLY A 158 3.10 -16.72 2.66
C GLY A 158 3.05 -16.66 4.19
N ILE A 159 4.16 -16.96 4.86
CA ILE A 159 4.32 -16.77 6.32
C ILE A 159 4.43 -15.29 6.65
N ILE A 160 5.23 -14.59 5.85
CA ILE A 160 5.34 -13.13 5.84
C ILE A 160 5.19 -12.61 4.41
N HIS A 161 4.98 -11.31 4.28
CA HIS A 161 5.09 -10.64 2.98
C HIS A 161 6.12 -9.52 3.06
N PHE A 162 7.19 -9.66 2.29
CA PHE A 162 8.17 -8.61 2.05
C PHE A 162 7.63 -7.75 0.91
N HIS A 163 7.11 -6.55 1.24
CA HIS A 163 6.48 -5.67 0.26
C HIS A 163 7.48 -5.12 -0.74
N ASP A 164 7.02 -4.78 -1.94
CA ASP A 164 7.77 -4.01 -2.94
C ASP A 164 9.18 -4.56 -3.22
N ALA A 165 9.31 -5.87 -3.37
CA ALA A 165 10.56 -6.53 -3.76
C ALA A 165 11.02 -6.13 -5.17
N ASP A 166 10.10 -5.62 -5.98
CA ASP A 166 10.31 -5.05 -7.31
C ASP A 166 11.07 -3.70 -7.30
N TYR A 167 11.16 -3.03 -6.16
CA TYR A 167 11.96 -1.81 -5.98
C TYR A 167 13.14 -1.98 -5.01
N PHE A 168 13.23 -3.11 -4.30
CA PHE A 168 14.20 -3.32 -3.23
C PHE A 168 15.66 -3.34 -3.71
N ALA A 169 15.92 -3.75 -4.95
CA ALA A 169 17.27 -3.73 -5.51
C ALA A 169 17.85 -2.30 -5.59
N GLN A 170 17.02 -1.29 -5.68
CA GLN A 170 17.39 0.12 -5.66
C GLN A 170 17.40 0.67 -4.22
N HIS A 171 18.15 1.76 -4.00
CA HIS A 171 18.16 2.47 -2.72
C HIS A 171 16.96 3.43 -2.63
N MET A 172 15.75 2.88 -2.68
CA MET A 172 14.48 3.62 -2.63
C MET A 172 13.72 3.28 -1.37
N HIS A 173 13.03 4.28 -0.83
CA HIS A 173 12.14 4.15 0.33
C HIS A 173 10.67 4.14 -0.11
N ASN A 174 9.76 3.92 0.84
CA ASN A 174 8.35 3.70 0.55
C ASN A 174 7.58 5.01 0.33
N CYS A 175 7.18 5.69 1.40
CA CYS A 175 6.20 6.79 1.35
C CYS A 175 6.75 8.08 1.97
N ASP A 176 6.19 9.23 1.51
CA ASP A 176 6.68 10.56 1.88
C ASP A 176 5.57 11.48 2.41
N LEU A 177 5.93 12.31 3.41
CA LEU A 177 5.25 13.57 3.72
C LEU A 177 6.06 14.70 3.14
N VAL A 178 5.66 15.19 1.98
CA VAL A 178 6.41 16.21 1.24
C VAL A 178 6.36 17.57 1.97
N ASN A 179 7.51 18.16 2.23
CA ASN A 179 7.59 19.51 2.79
C ASN A 179 7.43 20.57 1.69
N LEU A 180 6.21 20.64 1.15
CA LEU A 180 5.89 21.58 0.09
C LEU A 180 6.05 23.03 0.55
N GLU A 181 5.84 23.32 1.83
CA GLU A 181 6.06 24.65 2.40
C GLU A 181 7.52 25.09 2.22
N ASP A 182 8.48 24.25 2.64
CA ASP A 182 9.91 24.57 2.52
C ASP A 182 10.31 24.78 1.05
N MET A 183 9.86 23.89 0.16
CA MET A 183 10.19 23.95 -1.27
C MET A 183 9.65 25.21 -1.94
N LEU A 184 8.43 25.64 -1.61
CA LEU A 184 7.80 26.83 -2.19
C LEU A 184 8.32 28.14 -1.57
N GLN A 185 8.62 28.15 -0.27
CA GLN A 185 9.08 29.37 0.40
C GLN A 185 10.57 29.65 0.16
N ASN A 186 11.41 28.61 0.12
CA ASN A 186 12.86 28.71 0.01
C ASN A 186 13.40 28.39 -1.39
N GLY A 187 12.50 28.03 -2.32
CA GLY A 187 12.89 27.53 -3.62
C GLY A 187 13.35 26.06 -3.62
N THR A 188 13.40 25.48 -4.80
CA THR A 188 13.81 24.09 -5.02
C THR A 188 14.52 23.96 -6.37
N VAL A 189 15.01 22.76 -6.71
CA VAL A 189 15.58 22.47 -8.03
C VAL A 189 14.85 21.28 -8.63
N ILE A 190 14.41 21.45 -9.88
CA ILE A 190 13.75 20.41 -10.66
C ILE A 190 14.51 20.22 -11.95
N SER A 191 15.00 19.01 -12.22
CA SER A 191 15.77 18.68 -13.43
C SER A 191 16.89 19.70 -13.71
N ASP A 192 17.72 19.99 -12.71
CA ASP A 192 18.84 20.97 -12.75
C ASP A 192 18.43 22.44 -12.94
N THR A 193 17.12 22.73 -12.88
CA THR A 193 16.60 24.09 -13.01
C THR A 193 16.18 24.63 -11.67
N MET A 194 16.73 25.80 -11.29
CA MET A 194 16.32 26.52 -10.07
C MET A 194 14.89 27.04 -10.21
N ILE A 195 14.07 26.70 -9.24
CA ILE A 195 12.69 27.18 -9.11
C ILE A 195 12.63 28.10 -7.89
N GLU A 196 12.44 29.37 -8.14
CA GLU A 196 12.31 30.39 -7.10
C GLU A 196 10.93 30.37 -6.44
N LYS A 197 10.80 31.08 -5.32
CA LYS A 197 9.52 31.28 -4.64
C LYS A 197 8.44 31.80 -5.59
N PRO A 198 7.27 31.15 -5.67
CA PRO A 198 6.18 31.61 -6.53
C PRO A 198 5.66 33.00 -6.17
N HIS A 199 5.27 33.75 -7.19
CA HIS A 199 4.68 35.10 -7.05
C HIS A 199 3.16 35.11 -7.30
N SER A 200 2.51 33.96 -7.27
CA SER A 200 1.05 33.84 -7.34
C SER A 200 0.60 32.43 -6.91
N PHE A 201 -0.66 32.31 -6.55
CA PHE A 201 -1.27 31.01 -6.20
C PHE A 201 -1.27 30.04 -7.39
N SER A 202 -1.61 30.50 -8.58
CA SER A 202 -1.61 29.66 -9.80
C SER A 202 -0.22 29.11 -10.10
N THR A 203 0.84 29.92 -9.93
CA THR A 203 2.23 29.48 -10.11
C THR A 203 2.62 28.47 -9.03
N ALA A 204 2.21 28.68 -7.76
CA ALA A 204 2.46 27.75 -6.68
C ALA A 204 1.80 26.39 -6.95
N CYS A 205 0.57 26.37 -7.42
CA CYS A 205 -0.12 25.14 -7.81
C CYS A 205 0.59 24.39 -8.94
N ASN A 206 1.05 25.10 -9.96
CA ASN A 206 1.78 24.49 -11.07
C ASN A 206 3.12 23.89 -10.61
N ILE A 207 3.89 24.61 -9.80
CA ILE A 207 5.15 24.10 -9.23
C ILE A 207 4.88 22.89 -8.33
N ALA A 208 3.83 22.92 -7.50
CA ALA A 208 3.44 21.80 -6.66
C ALA A 208 3.19 20.51 -7.47
N THR A 209 2.55 20.61 -8.64
CA THR A 209 2.33 19.44 -9.49
C THR A 209 3.62 18.89 -10.10
N GLN A 210 4.58 19.74 -10.44
CA GLN A 210 5.90 19.32 -10.89
C GLN A 210 6.69 18.63 -9.77
N ILE A 211 6.61 19.15 -8.54
CA ILE A 211 7.21 18.53 -7.36
C ILE A 211 6.59 17.15 -7.14
N ILE A 212 5.27 17.03 -7.17
CA ILE A 212 4.55 15.76 -7.03
C ILE A 212 5.05 14.72 -8.03
N ALA A 213 5.20 15.09 -9.31
CA ALA A 213 5.68 14.18 -10.34
C ALA A 213 7.12 13.73 -10.11
N GLN A 214 8.00 14.63 -9.69
CA GLN A 214 9.40 14.31 -9.41
C GLN A 214 9.56 13.45 -8.16
N VAL A 215 8.82 13.73 -7.08
CA VAL A 215 8.81 12.91 -5.86
C VAL A 215 8.31 11.50 -6.20
N ALA A 216 7.18 11.38 -6.89
CA ALA A 216 6.61 10.08 -7.30
C ALA A 216 7.54 9.24 -8.18
N SER A 217 8.50 9.86 -8.87
CA SER A 217 9.50 9.17 -9.69
C SER A 217 10.73 8.72 -8.90
N ASN A 218 10.87 9.10 -7.63
CA ASN A 218 12.04 8.83 -6.80
C ASN A 218 11.74 8.02 -5.52
N GLN A 219 10.50 7.57 -5.35
CA GLN A 219 10.06 6.67 -4.29
C GLN A 219 9.03 5.70 -4.88
N TYR A 220 8.71 4.60 -4.19
CA TYR A 220 7.81 3.59 -4.76
C TYR A 220 6.41 3.54 -4.12
N GLY A 221 6.18 4.24 -3.04
CA GLY A 221 4.88 4.31 -2.37
C GLY A 221 4.09 5.57 -2.69
N GLY A 222 3.33 6.04 -1.72
CA GLY A 222 2.53 7.25 -1.82
C GLY A 222 3.20 8.48 -1.23
N GLN A 223 2.73 9.64 -1.62
CA GLN A 223 3.15 10.91 -1.05
C GLN A 223 1.93 11.72 -0.60
N SER A 224 2.13 12.59 0.38
CA SER A 224 1.09 13.51 0.83
C SER A 224 1.58 14.94 0.82
N ILE A 225 0.70 15.85 0.41
CA ILE A 225 0.88 17.29 0.46
C ILE A 225 -0.26 17.94 1.26
N SER A 226 0.01 19.09 1.89
CA SER A 226 -1.02 19.89 2.54
C SER A 226 -1.42 21.08 1.69
N LEU A 227 -2.72 21.37 1.60
CA LEU A 227 -3.24 22.58 0.99
C LEU A 227 -2.89 23.84 1.80
N ALA A 228 -2.66 23.71 3.10
CA ALA A 228 -2.21 24.80 3.95
C ALA A 228 -0.88 25.41 3.47
N HIS A 229 -0.01 24.62 2.84
CA HIS A 229 1.25 25.09 2.26
C HIS A 229 1.06 25.98 1.02
N LEU A 230 -0.12 25.92 0.37
CA LEU A 230 -0.48 26.78 -0.76
C LEU A 230 -1.23 28.05 -0.34
N ALA A 231 -1.89 28.06 0.81
CA ALA A 231 -2.71 29.15 1.29
C ALA A 231 -1.97 30.51 1.35
N PRO A 232 -0.70 30.61 1.79
CA PRO A 232 0.02 31.88 1.82
C PRO A 232 0.14 32.57 0.46
N PHE A 233 0.12 31.81 -0.64
CA PHE A 233 0.22 32.35 -1.99
C PHE A 233 -1.07 33.00 -2.48
N VAL A 234 -2.20 32.75 -1.83
CA VAL A 234 -3.47 33.47 -2.10
C VAL A 234 -3.32 34.95 -1.73
N GLN A 235 -2.71 35.25 -0.60
CA GLN A 235 -2.48 36.65 -0.19
C GLN A 235 -1.52 37.36 -1.16
N ILE A 236 -0.49 36.68 -1.64
CA ILE A 236 0.43 37.23 -2.65
C ILE A 236 -0.34 37.55 -3.95
N SER A 237 -1.21 36.66 -4.39
CA SER A 237 -2.07 36.90 -5.54
C SER A 237 -3.06 38.05 -5.30
N ARG A 238 -3.67 38.13 -4.12
CA ARG A 238 -4.60 39.20 -3.74
C ARG A 238 -3.95 40.57 -3.84
N GLU A 239 -2.72 40.74 -3.32
CA GLU A 239 -1.98 41.98 -3.40
C GLU A 239 -1.55 42.33 -4.84
N LYS A 240 -1.15 41.33 -5.62
CA LYS A 240 -0.80 41.49 -7.04
C LYS A 240 -2.02 41.95 -7.86
N ILE A 241 -3.15 41.26 -7.70
CA ILE A 241 -4.41 41.59 -8.38
C ILE A 241 -4.87 42.99 -8.00
N ARG A 242 -4.81 43.36 -6.72
CA ARG A 242 -5.16 44.70 -6.25
C ARG A 242 -4.32 45.78 -6.93
N ARG A 243 -3.02 45.61 -7.02
CA ARG A 243 -2.13 46.55 -7.72
C ARG A 243 -2.47 46.66 -9.17
N GLN A 244 -2.64 45.54 -9.87
CA GLN A 244 -3.00 45.51 -11.29
C GLN A 244 -4.33 46.23 -11.58
N LEU A 245 -5.37 45.96 -10.77
CA LEU A 245 -6.67 46.62 -10.94
C LEU A 245 -6.59 48.12 -10.64
N SER A 246 -5.85 48.53 -9.61
CA SER A 246 -5.65 49.95 -9.30
C SER A 246 -4.96 50.69 -10.45
N ASP A 247 -3.90 50.09 -11.00
CA ASP A 247 -3.13 50.66 -12.14
C ASP A 247 -4.01 50.74 -13.40
N GLU A 248 -4.84 49.70 -13.69
CA GLU A 248 -5.78 49.69 -14.80
C GLU A 248 -6.86 50.76 -14.64
N MET A 249 -7.45 50.87 -13.44
CA MET A 249 -8.46 51.91 -13.14
C MET A 249 -7.89 53.31 -13.32
N GLN A 250 -6.72 53.56 -12.79
CA GLN A 250 -6.03 54.83 -12.96
C GLN A 250 -5.77 55.14 -14.46
N LYS A 251 -5.24 54.17 -15.19
CA LYS A 251 -4.92 54.30 -16.63
C LYS A 251 -6.13 54.61 -17.49
N PHE A 252 -7.30 54.04 -17.16
CA PHE A 252 -8.52 54.21 -17.91
C PHE A 252 -9.49 55.25 -17.33
N GLY A 253 -9.10 55.95 -16.24
CA GLY A 253 -9.90 56.97 -15.59
C GLY A 253 -11.19 56.42 -14.97
N ILE A 254 -11.17 55.16 -14.49
CA ILE A 254 -12.30 54.53 -13.83
C ILE A 254 -12.30 54.86 -12.36
N GLU A 255 -13.30 55.52 -11.87
CA GLU A 255 -13.51 55.77 -10.43
C GLU A 255 -14.25 54.60 -9.81
N ALA A 256 -13.72 54.02 -8.74
CA ALA A 256 -14.35 52.98 -7.94
C ALA A 256 -14.18 53.27 -6.45
N THR A 257 -15.17 52.89 -5.65
CA THR A 257 -15.07 52.94 -4.19
C THR A 257 -14.11 51.86 -3.71
N ALA A 258 -13.57 52.00 -2.52
CA ALA A 258 -12.71 50.99 -1.89
C ALA A 258 -13.43 49.63 -1.76
N GLU A 259 -14.74 49.65 -1.49
CA GLU A 259 -15.58 48.46 -1.41
C GLU A 259 -15.72 47.77 -2.77
N GLN A 260 -15.99 48.53 -3.83
CA GLN A 260 -16.08 48.00 -5.19
C GLN A 260 -14.77 47.38 -5.65
N LEU A 261 -13.63 48.03 -5.35
CA LEU A 261 -12.32 47.51 -5.64
C LEU A 261 -12.08 46.20 -4.86
N ASN A 262 -12.39 46.18 -3.57
CA ASN A 262 -12.24 44.96 -2.74
C ASN A 262 -13.07 43.80 -3.29
N ASN A 263 -14.33 44.03 -3.61
CA ASN A 263 -15.22 43.01 -4.18
C ASN A 263 -14.69 42.45 -5.51
N LEU A 264 -14.13 43.31 -6.35
CA LEU A 264 -13.55 42.89 -7.62
C LEU A 264 -12.25 42.10 -7.41
N VAL A 265 -11.42 42.52 -6.46
CA VAL A 265 -10.18 41.77 -6.07
C VAL A 265 -10.55 40.36 -5.59
N GLU A 266 -11.49 40.24 -4.64
CA GLU A 266 -11.87 38.92 -4.10
C GLU A 266 -12.51 38.01 -5.18
N LYS A 267 -13.28 38.58 -6.10
CA LYS A 267 -13.79 37.82 -7.25
C LYS A 267 -12.65 37.26 -8.10
N ARG A 268 -11.64 38.09 -8.42
CA ARG A 268 -10.46 37.66 -9.20
C ARG A 268 -9.61 36.63 -8.46
N VAL A 269 -9.49 36.79 -7.14
CA VAL A 269 -8.79 35.79 -6.29
C VAL A 269 -9.50 34.44 -6.35
N ARG A 270 -10.84 34.41 -6.24
CA ARG A 270 -11.60 33.14 -6.38
C ARG A 270 -11.44 32.53 -7.77
N GLU A 271 -11.44 33.31 -8.84
CA GLU A 271 -11.18 32.83 -10.20
C GLU A 271 -9.77 32.24 -10.34
N GLU A 272 -8.77 32.81 -9.67
CA GLU A 272 -7.42 32.29 -9.67
C GLU A 272 -7.31 30.99 -8.85
N ILE A 273 -7.95 30.92 -7.69
CA ILE A 273 -8.02 29.69 -6.89
C ILE A 273 -8.64 28.57 -7.70
N GLN A 274 -9.75 28.82 -8.38
CA GLN A 274 -10.41 27.86 -9.25
C GLN A 274 -9.47 27.30 -10.32
N ARG A 275 -8.71 28.15 -11.00
CA ARG A 275 -7.73 27.72 -12.02
C ARG A 275 -6.57 26.93 -11.41
N GLY A 276 -6.06 27.37 -10.27
CA GLY A 276 -4.97 26.69 -9.57
C GLY A 276 -5.37 25.27 -9.12
N VAL A 277 -6.54 25.13 -8.51
CA VAL A 277 -7.11 23.84 -8.11
C VAL A 277 -7.36 22.94 -9.31
N GLN A 278 -7.91 23.49 -10.40
CA GLN A 278 -8.09 22.74 -11.64
C GLN A 278 -6.76 22.24 -12.22
N THR A 279 -5.70 23.06 -12.15
CA THR A 279 -4.36 22.65 -12.57
C THR A 279 -3.89 21.43 -11.77
N ILE A 280 -4.01 21.46 -10.44
CA ILE A 280 -3.62 20.31 -9.61
C ILE A 280 -4.43 19.07 -9.99
N GLN A 281 -5.75 19.18 -10.07
CA GLN A 281 -6.61 18.04 -10.36
C GLN A 281 -6.29 17.39 -11.71
N TYR A 282 -6.18 18.17 -12.78
CA TYR A 282 -5.94 17.62 -14.12
C TYR A 282 -4.50 17.15 -14.30
N GLN A 283 -3.51 17.87 -13.79
CA GLN A 283 -2.12 17.42 -13.92
C GLN A 283 -1.87 16.12 -13.17
N VAL A 284 -2.40 15.93 -11.96
CA VAL A 284 -2.22 14.68 -11.22
C VAL A 284 -2.77 13.47 -11.98
N VAL A 285 -3.92 13.60 -12.64
CA VAL A 285 -4.52 12.46 -13.39
C VAL A 285 -3.93 12.27 -14.78
N THR A 286 -3.28 13.26 -15.36
CA THR A 286 -2.69 13.20 -16.72
C THR A 286 -1.19 12.93 -16.74
N LEU A 287 -0.51 13.04 -15.59
CA LEU A 287 0.90 12.74 -15.47
C LEU A 287 1.13 11.22 -15.36
N LEU A 288 2.03 10.70 -16.20
CA LEU A 288 2.62 9.39 -16.03
C LEU A 288 4.03 9.57 -15.45
N THR A 289 4.24 9.01 -14.28
CA THR A 289 5.55 8.97 -13.63
C THR A 289 6.42 7.87 -14.24
N THR A 290 7.68 7.81 -13.85
CA THR A 290 8.59 6.71 -14.26
C THR A 290 8.10 5.34 -13.80
N ASN A 291 7.23 5.29 -12.78
CA ASN A 291 6.62 4.05 -12.28
C ASN A 291 5.40 3.59 -13.09
N GLY A 292 5.16 4.21 -14.25
CA GLY A 292 4.11 3.80 -15.19
C GLY A 292 2.67 4.06 -14.73
N GLN A 293 2.45 4.92 -13.74
CA GLN A 293 1.12 5.29 -13.23
C GLN A 293 1.03 6.78 -12.93
N ALA A 294 -0.18 7.27 -12.72
CA ALA A 294 -0.39 8.59 -12.15
C ALA A 294 0.25 8.70 -10.75
N PRO A 295 0.73 9.88 -10.33
CA PRO A 295 1.29 10.05 -8.99
C PRO A 295 0.32 9.59 -7.91
N PHE A 296 0.77 8.68 -7.04
CA PHE A 296 0.01 8.24 -5.87
C PHE A 296 0.10 9.33 -4.80
N VAL A 297 -0.77 10.35 -4.91
CA VAL A 297 -0.75 11.54 -4.06
C VAL A 297 -2.03 11.66 -3.22
N THR A 298 -1.83 12.02 -1.95
CA THR A 298 -2.86 12.38 -0.99
C THR A 298 -2.82 13.88 -0.74
N VAL A 299 -3.97 14.53 -0.80
CA VAL A 299 -4.14 15.95 -0.50
C VAL A 299 -4.82 16.10 0.85
N PHE A 300 -4.15 16.76 1.76
CA PHE A 300 -4.58 17.00 3.13
C PHE A 300 -5.27 18.34 3.27
N MET A 301 -6.49 18.34 3.80
CA MET A 301 -7.37 19.49 3.98
C MET A 301 -7.62 19.69 5.47
N TYR A 302 -6.79 20.53 6.10
CA TYR A 302 -6.78 20.76 7.54
C TYR A 302 -6.74 22.26 7.85
N LEU A 303 -7.85 22.83 8.34
CA LEU A 303 -7.99 24.26 8.56
C LEU A 303 -7.08 24.79 9.67
N ASN A 304 -6.97 24.05 10.79
CA ASN A 304 -6.12 24.44 11.94
C ASN A 304 -4.61 24.36 11.65
N GLU A 305 -4.20 23.88 10.48
CA GLU A 305 -2.80 23.97 10.03
C GLU A 305 -2.44 25.37 9.55
N ALA A 306 -3.41 26.22 9.23
CA ALA A 306 -3.18 27.61 8.84
C ALA A 306 -2.54 28.41 9.98
N LYS A 307 -1.60 29.29 9.64
CA LYS A 307 -0.79 30.04 10.63
C LYS A 307 -1.48 31.27 11.22
N ASN A 308 -2.55 31.74 10.56
CA ASN A 308 -3.33 32.90 10.97
C ASN A 308 -4.73 32.85 10.36
N GLU A 309 -5.64 33.71 10.87
CA GLU A 309 -7.04 33.73 10.47
C GLU A 309 -7.26 34.04 8.97
N GLN A 310 -6.40 34.86 8.35
CA GLN A 310 -6.54 35.14 6.92
C GLN A 310 -6.16 33.92 6.08
N GLU A 311 -5.06 33.24 6.43
CA GLU A 311 -4.67 31.99 5.78
C GLU A 311 -5.74 30.89 5.96
N LYS A 312 -6.38 30.83 7.14
CA LYS A 312 -7.47 29.88 7.40
C LYS A 312 -8.68 30.13 6.50
N LYS A 313 -9.06 31.40 6.34
CA LYS A 313 -10.15 31.78 5.41
C LYS A 313 -9.79 31.48 3.95
N ASP A 314 -8.57 31.75 3.55
CA ASP A 314 -8.10 31.47 2.20
C ASP A 314 -7.99 29.95 1.96
N LEU A 315 -7.54 29.19 2.96
CA LEU A 315 -7.51 27.74 2.92
C LEU A 315 -8.94 27.14 2.81
N ALA A 316 -9.90 27.70 3.52
CA ALA A 316 -11.30 27.29 3.42
C ALA A 316 -11.83 27.44 1.99
N ILE A 317 -11.49 28.53 1.29
CA ILE A 317 -11.87 28.73 -0.12
C ILE A 317 -11.19 27.71 -1.03
N ILE A 318 -9.90 27.38 -0.77
CA ILE A 318 -9.20 26.34 -1.54
C ILE A 318 -9.87 24.98 -1.35
N ILE A 319 -10.19 24.61 -0.10
CA ILE A 319 -10.87 23.34 0.23
C ILE A 319 -12.25 23.28 -0.44
N GLU A 320 -13.03 24.35 -0.35
CA GLU A 320 -14.33 24.47 -1.02
C GLU A 320 -14.21 24.18 -2.52
N GLU A 321 -13.24 24.78 -3.18
CA GLU A 321 -13.04 24.61 -4.62
C GLU A 321 -12.55 23.18 -4.96
N VAL A 322 -11.66 22.60 -4.16
CA VAL A 322 -11.21 21.21 -4.34
C VAL A 322 -12.40 20.24 -4.26
N LEU A 323 -13.27 20.41 -3.27
CA LEU A 323 -14.46 19.57 -3.12
C LEU A 323 -15.46 19.77 -4.27
N ASN A 324 -15.72 21.03 -4.69
CA ASN A 324 -16.59 21.32 -5.81
C ASN A 324 -16.11 20.67 -7.11
N GLN A 325 -14.83 20.79 -7.43
CA GLN A 325 -14.27 20.19 -8.64
C GLN A 325 -14.25 18.65 -8.54
N ARG A 326 -14.02 18.08 -7.36
CA ARG A 326 -14.11 16.65 -7.16
C ARG A 326 -15.55 16.14 -7.34
N ILE A 327 -16.56 16.85 -6.90
CA ILE A 327 -17.98 16.51 -7.13
C ILE A 327 -18.27 16.40 -8.62
N ILE A 328 -17.74 17.32 -9.43
CA ILE A 328 -17.85 17.27 -10.88
C ILE A 328 -17.12 16.02 -11.43
N GLY A 329 -15.89 15.75 -10.97
CA GLY A 329 -15.05 14.66 -11.43
C GLY A 329 -14.17 15.04 -12.62
N THR A 330 -13.72 14.03 -13.37
CA THR A 330 -12.95 14.19 -14.61
C THR A 330 -13.63 13.47 -15.76
N LYS A 331 -13.46 13.97 -16.98
CA LYS A 331 -13.96 13.27 -18.18
C LYS A 331 -12.98 12.20 -18.60
N ASN A 332 -13.49 10.99 -18.83
CA ASN A 332 -12.74 9.93 -19.49
C ASN A 332 -12.68 10.16 -21.02
N GLU A 333 -12.04 9.25 -21.73
CA GLU A 333 -11.90 9.29 -23.20
C GLU A 333 -13.26 9.24 -23.95
N ALA A 334 -14.28 8.65 -23.34
CA ALA A 334 -15.63 8.61 -23.88
C ALA A 334 -16.45 9.90 -23.57
N GLY A 335 -15.83 10.90 -22.91
CA GLY A 335 -16.46 12.15 -22.53
C GLY A 335 -17.40 12.07 -21.35
N VAL A 336 -17.38 10.97 -20.60
CA VAL A 336 -18.20 10.73 -19.40
C VAL A 336 -17.49 11.24 -18.15
N TRP A 337 -18.22 11.91 -17.25
CA TRP A 337 -17.71 12.33 -15.96
C TRP A 337 -17.59 11.17 -15.00
N VAL A 338 -16.36 10.80 -14.63
CA VAL A 338 -16.04 9.67 -13.75
C VAL A 338 -15.30 10.15 -12.51
N THR A 339 -15.22 9.25 -11.52
CA THR A 339 -14.45 9.46 -10.29
C THR A 339 -12.98 9.16 -10.57
N PRO A 340 -12.07 10.14 -10.48
CA PRO A 340 -10.64 9.88 -10.62
C PRO A 340 -10.10 9.16 -9.37
N ALA A 341 -9.16 8.24 -9.57
CA ALA A 341 -8.50 7.55 -8.46
C ALA A 341 -7.66 8.50 -7.59
N PHE A 342 -7.00 9.46 -8.22
CA PHE A 342 -6.12 10.45 -7.58
C PHE A 342 -6.48 11.90 -7.95
N PRO A 343 -6.07 12.87 -7.12
CA PRO A 343 -5.51 12.72 -5.78
C PRO A 343 -6.52 12.13 -4.79
N LYS A 344 -6.04 11.35 -3.82
CA LYS A 344 -6.84 10.99 -2.65
C LYS A 344 -7.06 12.26 -1.83
N LEU A 345 -8.26 12.45 -1.29
CA LEU A 345 -8.60 13.61 -0.46
C LEU A 345 -8.83 13.17 0.98
N ILE A 346 -8.24 13.89 1.92
CA ILE A 346 -8.47 13.72 3.36
C ILE A 346 -8.96 15.04 3.94
N TYR A 347 -10.10 14.99 4.60
CA TYR A 347 -10.72 16.12 5.27
C TYR A 347 -10.66 15.93 6.79
N VAL A 348 -10.05 16.88 7.50
CA VAL A 348 -9.97 16.83 8.95
C VAL A 348 -11.24 17.42 9.55
N LEU A 349 -11.81 16.65 10.47
CA LEU A 349 -12.94 17.08 11.28
C LEU A 349 -12.41 17.81 12.51
N GLU A 350 -12.79 19.07 12.63
CA GLU A 350 -12.31 20.02 13.63
C GLU A 350 -13.48 20.64 14.39
N GLU A 351 -13.23 21.19 15.57
CA GLU A 351 -14.27 21.82 16.40
C GLU A 351 -15.09 22.87 15.65
N ASP A 352 -14.43 23.68 14.78
CA ASP A 352 -15.05 24.77 14.06
C ASP A 352 -15.61 24.38 12.69
N ASN A 353 -15.65 23.07 12.37
CA ASN A 353 -16.32 22.57 11.16
C ASN A 353 -17.28 21.39 11.39
N ILE A 354 -17.38 20.85 12.61
CA ILE A 354 -18.19 19.64 12.88
C ILE A 354 -19.58 19.96 13.45
N HIS A 355 -19.77 21.10 14.04
CA HIS A 355 -21.04 21.54 14.60
C HIS A 355 -21.82 22.39 13.59
N GLU A 356 -23.14 22.24 13.55
CA GLU A 356 -24.02 22.93 12.58
C GLU A 356 -23.99 24.45 12.69
N ASP A 357 -23.65 24.99 13.84
CA ASP A 357 -23.48 26.41 14.13
C ASP A 357 -22.05 26.92 13.97
N SER A 358 -21.09 26.06 13.62
CA SER A 358 -19.71 26.45 13.44
C SER A 358 -19.45 27.17 12.11
N GLU A 359 -18.42 28.01 12.06
CA GLU A 359 -18.10 28.89 10.93
C GLU A 359 -17.90 28.11 9.62
N TYR A 360 -17.29 26.90 9.71
CA TYR A 360 -16.90 26.11 8.55
C TYR A 360 -17.76 24.84 8.37
N TRP A 361 -18.92 24.74 9.04
CA TRP A 361 -19.83 23.61 8.87
C TRP A 361 -20.21 23.36 7.40
N TYR A 362 -20.38 24.41 6.60
CA TYR A 362 -20.70 24.29 5.18
C TYR A 362 -19.68 23.48 4.39
N LEU A 363 -18.39 23.46 4.81
CA LEU A 363 -17.37 22.61 4.20
C LEU A 363 -17.60 21.13 4.51
N THR A 364 -18.03 20.80 5.74
CA THR A 364 -18.37 19.42 6.12
C THR A 364 -19.60 18.92 5.36
N GLU A 365 -20.64 19.77 5.18
CA GLU A 365 -21.77 19.44 4.31
C GLU A 365 -21.33 19.19 2.86
N LEU A 366 -20.43 20.01 2.34
CA LEU A 366 -19.88 19.86 0.99
C LEU A 366 -19.02 18.60 0.88
N ALA A 367 -18.20 18.30 1.89
CA ALA A 367 -17.43 17.06 1.98
C ALA A 367 -18.34 15.83 1.97
N ALA A 368 -19.43 15.84 2.75
CA ALA A 368 -20.41 14.74 2.77
C ALA A 368 -21.07 14.53 1.39
N LYS A 369 -21.43 15.60 0.70
CA LYS A 369 -21.97 15.56 -0.69
C LYS A 369 -20.93 14.97 -1.65
N CYS A 370 -19.67 15.36 -1.51
CA CYS A 370 -18.56 14.83 -2.31
C CYS A 370 -18.36 13.33 -2.04
N THR A 371 -18.32 12.91 -0.78
CA THR A 371 -18.21 11.50 -0.39
C THR A 371 -19.35 10.66 -0.96
N ALA A 372 -20.59 11.12 -0.83
CA ALA A 372 -21.77 10.42 -1.34
C ALA A 372 -21.71 10.16 -2.85
N LYS A 373 -21.09 11.08 -3.61
CA LYS A 373 -21.01 11.00 -5.08
C LYS A 373 -19.70 10.38 -5.59
N ARG A 374 -18.57 10.63 -4.89
CA ARG A 374 -17.21 10.34 -5.40
C ARG A 374 -16.37 9.52 -4.45
N MET A 375 -16.91 8.97 -3.37
CA MET A 375 -16.23 8.15 -2.38
C MET A 375 -15.05 8.84 -1.64
N VAL A 376 -14.87 10.13 -1.82
CA VAL A 376 -13.88 10.96 -1.15
C VAL A 376 -14.52 12.29 -0.75
N PRO A 377 -14.02 12.98 0.27
CA PRO A 377 -12.83 12.71 1.07
C PRO A 377 -13.02 11.60 2.09
N ASP A 378 -11.87 11.09 2.61
CA ASP A 378 -11.81 10.35 3.86
C ASP A 378 -11.76 11.34 5.02
N TYR A 379 -12.07 10.87 6.23
CA TYR A 379 -12.20 11.71 7.41
C TYR A 379 -11.18 11.33 8.49
N ILE A 380 -10.46 12.33 8.98
CA ILE A 380 -9.61 12.24 10.18
C ILE A 380 -10.26 13.08 11.28
N SER A 381 -10.44 12.51 12.47
CA SER A 381 -10.84 13.23 13.66
C SER A 381 -9.64 13.93 14.28
N GLU A 382 -9.63 15.26 14.32
CA GLU A 382 -8.62 16.03 15.06
C GLU A 382 -8.63 15.62 16.53
N LYS A 383 -9.80 15.59 17.15
CA LYS A 383 -10.00 15.22 18.56
C LYS A 383 -9.30 13.90 18.92
N ILE A 384 -9.62 12.83 18.22
CA ILE A 384 -9.06 11.50 18.51
C ILE A 384 -7.60 11.40 18.09
N MET A 385 -7.20 12.04 16.98
CA MET A 385 -5.80 12.07 16.54
C MET A 385 -4.91 12.74 17.59
N LEU A 386 -5.34 13.86 18.15
CA LEU A 386 -4.60 14.57 19.18
C LEU A 386 -4.49 13.73 20.46
N GLU A 387 -5.56 13.04 20.87
CA GLU A 387 -5.54 12.14 22.03
C GLU A 387 -4.56 10.96 21.86
N LEU A 388 -4.46 10.40 20.66
CA LEU A 388 -3.65 9.21 20.40
C LEU A 388 -2.17 9.51 20.07
N LYS A 389 -1.87 10.71 19.53
CA LYS A 389 -0.55 11.01 18.95
C LYS A 389 0.18 12.19 19.57
N ILE A 390 -0.44 12.94 20.45
CA ILE A 390 0.25 13.97 21.21
C ILE A 390 0.88 13.35 22.45
N ASP A 391 2.18 13.60 22.63
CA ASP A 391 2.82 13.43 23.92
C ASP A 391 2.50 14.63 24.84
N ASP A 392 2.78 14.53 26.13
CA ASP A 392 2.40 15.46 27.20
C ASP A 392 2.79 16.95 27.02
N ASN A 393 3.39 17.31 25.89
CA ASN A 393 3.87 18.68 25.63
C ASN A 393 2.85 19.58 24.91
N GLY A 394 1.68 19.07 24.51
CA GLY A 394 0.50 19.87 24.17
C GLY A 394 0.55 20.68 22.85
N ASP A 395 1.60 20.59 22.07
CA ASP A 395 1.78 21.38 20.84
C ASP A 395 1.55 20.48 19.63
N GLY A 396 0.28 20.19 19.32
CA GLY A 396 -0.04 19.19 18.34
C GLY A 396 -0.97 19.65 17.23
N ASN A 397 -0.53 19.38 16.00
CA ASN A 397 -1.40 19.33 14.83
C ASN A 397 -1.68 17.87 14.45
N CYS A 398 -2.73 17.65 13.66
CA CYS A 398 -2.97 16.36 13.06
C CYS A 398 -1.84 15.94 12.12
N TYR A 399 -1.50 14.66 12.15
CA TYR A 399 -0.69 14.04 11.12
C TYR A 399 -1.57 13.66 9.93
N THR A 400 -1.07 13.88 8.71
CA THR A 400 -1.67 13.23 7.54
C THR A 400 -1.07 11.84 7.36
N CYS A 401 -1.82 10.94 6.73
CA CYS A 401 -1.23 9.68 6.27
C CYS A 401 -0.38 9.91 5.02
N MET A 402 0.62 9.07 4.84
CA MET A 402 1.37 8.93 3.59
C MET A 402 0.64 7.93 2.70
N GLY A 403 0.26 8.36 1.51
CA GLY A 403 -0.50 7.50 0.58
C GLY A 403 -1.84 7.05 1.16
N CYS A 404 -2.02 5.74 1.42
CA CYS A 404 -3.31 5.19 1.84
C CYS A 404 -3.63 5.46 3.30
N ARG A 405 -2.78 4.99 4.22
CA ARG A 405 -3.05 4.97 5.67
C ARG A 405 -1.80 4.88 6.55
N SER A 406 -0.60 5.03 6.01
CA SER A 406 0.64 4.99 6.79
C SER A 406 0.83 6.30 7.55
N PHE A 407 1.03 6.23 8.85
CA PHE A 407 1.32 7.38 9.70
C PHE A 407 2.72 7.29 10.28
N LEU A 408 3.39 8.44 10.38
CA LEU A 408 4.63 8.56 11.13
C LEU A 408 4.36 8.57 12.64
N THR A 409 5.33 8.09 13.40
CA THR A 409 5.35 8.34 14.85
C THR A 409 5.67 9.81 15.13
N PRO A 410 5.14 10.41 16.21
CA PRO A 410 5.51 11.75 16.64
C PRO A 410 7.03 11.92 16.76
N TRP A 411 7.53 13.06 16.35
CA TRP A 411 8.95 13.37 16.41
C TRP A 411 9.16 14.89 16.53
N VAL A 412 10.16 15.30 17.30
CA VAL A 412 10.56 16.68 17.49
C VAL A 412 12.00 16.88 17.04
N ASP A 413 12.31 18.05 16.53
CA ASP A 413 13.66 18.44 16.13
C ASP A 413 14.57 18.78 17.33
N GLU A 414 15.80 19.19 17.07
CA GLU A 414 16.80 19.56 18.07
C GLU A 414 16.35 20.72 18.98
N ASN A 415 15.36 21.51 18.54
CA ASN A 415 14.77 22.61 19.27
C ASN A 415 13.49 22.23 20.02
N GLY A 416 13.12 20.95 20.00
CA GLY A 416 11.88 20.46 20.59
C GLY A 416 10.63 20.80 19.79
N LYS A 417 10.77 21.23 18.52
CA LYS A 417 9.65 21.54 17.65
C LYS A 417 9.19 20.32 16.90
N ALA A 418 7.87 20.03 16.95
CA ALA A 418 7.28 18.95 16.21
C ALA A 418 7.45 19.14 14.69
N LYS A 419 7.79 18.07 13.99
CA LYS A 419 7.95 18.04 12.54
C LYS A 419 6.95 17.07 11.91
N TYR A 420 6.07 17.59 11.08
CA TYR A 420 5.00 16.83 10.42
C TYR A 420 5.37 16.45 8.99
N TYR A 421 6.04 17.32 8.25
CA TYR A 421 6.45 17.17 6.85
C TYR A 421 7.95 17.06 6.67
N GLY A 422 8.39 16.63 5.52
CA GLY A 422 9.80 16.36 5.25
C GLY A 422 10.28 15.11 6.00
N ARG A 423 9.40 14.11 6.12
CA ARG A 423 9.66 12.84 6.79
C ARG A 423 9.15 11.69 5.92
N PHE A 424 9.56 10.45 6.19
CA PHE A 424 9.28 9.33 5.31
C PHE A 424 9.19 7.98 6.04
N ASN A 425 8.65 6.99 5.33
CA ASN A 425 8.64 5.58 5.75
C ASN A 425 9.66 4.79 4.93
N GLN A 426 10.51 4.00 5.59
CA GLN A 426 11.58 3.24 4.95
C GLN A 426 11.07 2.01 4.19
N GLY A 427 9.99 1.39 4.65
CA GLY A 427 9.40 0.21 4.04
C GLY A 427 8.54 -0.61 4.99
N VAL A 428 7.98 -1.71 4.48
CA VAL A 428 6.98 -2.53 5.17
C VAL A 428 7.32 -4.02 5.02
N VAL A 429 7.07 -4.79 6.07
CA VAL A 429 6.98 -6.26 6.08
C VAL A 429 5.72 -6.65 6.83
N THR A 430 4.89 -7.51 6.26
CA THR A 430 3.60 -7.92 6.86
C THR A 430 3.65 -9.35 7.35
N ILE A 431 3.23 -9.57 8.61
CA ILE A 431 3.03 -10.88 9.20
C ILE A 431 1.64 -11.43 8.81
N ASN A 432 1.58 -12.71 8.48
CA ASN A 432 0.33 -13.43 8.26
C ASN A 432 -0.13 -14.08 9.60
N LEU A 433 -1.07 -13.43 10.29
CA LEU A 433 -1.58 -13.92 11.56
C LEU A 433 -2.37 -15.23 11.43
N VAL A 434 -2.97 -15.47 10.27
CA VAL A 434 -3.68 -16.73 9.99
C VAL A 434 -2.69 -17.90 9.91
N ASP A 435 -1.51 -17.69 9.33
CA ASP A 435 -0.43 -18.70 9.33
C ASP A 435 0.01 -19.07 10.75
N VAL A 436 0.17 -18.07 11.61
CA VAL A 436 0.52 -18.28 13.03
C VAL A 436 -0.53 -19.15 13.70
N ALA A 437 -1.82 -18.79 13.53
CA ALA A 437 -2.94 -19.51 14.12
C ALA A 437 -3.06 -20.96 13.61
N CYS A 438 -3.04 -21.14 12.28
CA CYS A 438 -3.14 -22.47 11.67
C CYS A 438 -1.93 -23.36 12.00
N THR A 439 -0.73 -22.79 12.12
CA THR A 439 0.47 -23.55 12.55
C THR A 439 0.35 -24.02 14.00
N ALA A 440 -0.14 -23.14 14.88
CA ALA A 440 -0.31 -23.44 16.31
C ALA A 440 -1.46 -24.43 16.56
N CYS A 441 -2.54 -24.34 15.81
CA CYS A 441 -3.77 -25.12 16.00
C CYS A 441 -3.86 -26.38 15.12
N ARG A 442 -2.80 -26.77 14.41
CA ARG A 442 -2.80 -27.83 13.41
C ARG A 442 -3.37 -29.18 13.90
N GLU A 443 -3.11 -29.54 15.14
CA GLU A 443 -3.61 -30.78 15.74
C GLU A 443 -4.80 -30.54 16.66
N LYS A 444 -4.78 -29.45 17.39
CA LYS A 444 -5.84 -29.00 18.30
C LYS A 444 -5.63 -27.52 18.62
N LYS A 445 -6.70 -26.83 19.02
CA LYS A 445 -6.63 -25.44 19.50
C LYS A 445 -5.62 -25.32 20.64
N ASN A 446 -4.63 -24.46 20.52
CA ASN A 446 -3.51 -24.33 21.46
C ASN A 446 -3.03 -22.87 21.53
N GLU A 447 -3.58 -22.11 22.46
CA GLU A 447 -3.20 -20.72 22.66
C GLU A 447 -1.75 -20.55 23.12
N SER A 448 -1.23 -21.45 23.97
CA SER A 448 0.17 -21.35 24.41
C SER A 448 1.13 -21.46 23.24
N LYS A 449 0.89 -22.42 22.34
CA LYS A 449 1.71 -22.61 21.15
C LYS A 449 1.56 -21.46 20.15
N PHE A 450 0.40 -20.80 20.14
CA PHE A 450 0.19 -19.60 19.32
C PHE A 450 1.20 -18.50 19.67
N TRP A 451 1.41 -18.22 20.94
CA TRP A 451 2.35 -17.18 21.39
C TRP A 451 3.82 -17.54 21.05
N GLU A 452 4.19 -18.81 21.15
CA GLU A 452 5.53 -19.29 20.73
C GLU A 452 5.75 -19.08 19.22
N ILE A 453 4.78 -19.48 18.40
CA ILE A 453 4.87 -19.31 16.94
C ILE A 453 4.84 -17.82 16.56
N LEU A 454 4.02 -17.01 17.24
CA LEU A 454 3.99 -15.57 17.01
C LEU A 454 5.36 -14.93 17.25
N GLU A 455 6.04 -15.28 18.32
CA GLU A 455 7.40 -14.76 18.61
C GLU A 455 8.40 -15.17 17.53
N GLU A 456 8.36 -16.42 17.07
CA GLU A 456 9.21 -16.91 15.97
C GLU A 456 8.95 -16.12 14.66
N ARG A 457 7.69 -15.88 14.30
CA ARG A 457 7.33 -15.11 13.09
C ARG A 457 7.66 -13.62 13.21
N LEU A 458 7.56 -13.06 14.41
CA LEU A 458 7.99 -11.69 14.68
C LEU A 458 9.51 -11.52 14.48
N GLU A 459 10.31 -12.50 14.89
CA GLU A 459 11.76 -12.47 14.65
C GLU A 459 12.10 -12.50 13.14
N LEU A 460 11.36 -13.28 12.35
CA LEU A 460 11.51 -13.27 10.89
C LEU A 460 11.16 -11.88 10.30
N CYS A 461 10.07 -11.27 10.76
CA CYS A 461 9.68 -9.93 10.34
C CYS A 461 10.72 -8.88 10.73
N HIS A 462 11.25 -8.97 11.94
CA HIS A 462 12.29 -8.05 12.44
C HIS A 462 13.51 -8.07 11.53
N ARG A 463 14.08 -9.26 11.27
CA ARG A 463 15.26 -9.41 10.39
C ARG A 463 14.95 -8.93 8.96
N ALA A 464 13.75 -9.18 8.46
CA ALA A 464 13.34 -8.70 7.14
C ALA A 464 13.23 -7.17 7.10
N LEU A 465 12.77 -6.52 8.18
CA LEU A 465 12.76 -5.07 8.31
C LEU A 465 14.18 -4.49 8.44
N GLN A 466 15.08 -5.18 9.17
CA GLN A 466 16.49 -4.81 9.23
C GLN A 466 17.13 -4.82 7.84
N CYS A 467 16.87 -5.83 7.01
CA CYS A 467 17.35 -5.85 5.61
C CYS A 467 16.89 -4.63 4.81
N ARG A 468 15.65 -4.14 5.05
CA ARG A 468 15.17 -2.89 4.42
C ARG A 468 15.90 -1.66 4.90
N HIS A 469 16.13 -1.56 6.20
CA HIS A 469 16.87 -0.47 6.80
C HIS A 469 18.32 -0.44 6.29
N GLU A 470 19.04 -1.56 6.36
CA GLU A 470 20.41 -1.70 5.88
C GLU A 470 20.56 -1.37 4.38
N ARG A 471 19.50 -1.66 3.58
CA ARG A 471 19.51 -1.32 2.15
C ARG A 471 19.54 0.18 1.88
N LEU A 472 19.05 0.99 2.79
CA LEU A 472 19.05 2.46 2.70
C LEU A 472 20.31 3.10 3.29
N GLU A 473 21.04 2.40 4.18
CA GLU A 473 22.28 2.91 4.76
C GLU A 473 23.34 3.17 3.68
N GLY A 474 24.10 4.25 3.87
CA GLY A 474 25.12 4.70 2.93
C GLY A 474 24.57 5.30 1.63
N THR A 475 23.24 5.43 1.48
CA THR A 475 22.67 6.09 0.31
C THR A 475 23.09 7.56 0.27
N LEU A 476 23.68 7.98 -0.84
CA LEU A 476 24.08 9.37 -1.05
C LEU A 476 22.85 10.23 -1.39
N SER A 477 22.86 11.47 -0.93
CA SER A 477 21.82 12.45 -1.28
C SER A 477 21.66 12.67 -2.78
N ASP A 478 22.67 12.31 -3.56
CA ASP A 478 22.69 12.35 -5.03
C ASP A 478 21.79 11.31 -5.69
N ALA A 479 21.35 10.27 -4.96
CA ALA A 479 20.47 9.24 -5.50
C ALA A 479 19.08 9.80 -5.86
N ALA A 480 18.59 10.78 -5.08
CA ALA A 480 17.32 11.45 -5.33
C ALA A 480 17.40 12.92 -4.85
N PRO A 481 18.03 13.83 -5.63
CA PRO A 481 18.29 15.21 -5.17
C PRO A 481 17.04 15.96 -4.75
N ILE A 482 15.91 15.78 -5.44
CA ILE A 482 14.64 16.44 -5.10
C ILE A 482 14.19 16.09 -3.67
N LEU A 483 14.44 14.85 -3.23
CA LEU A 483 14.07 14.38 -1.90
C LEU A 483 15.07 14.86 -0.83
N TRP A 484 16.36 14.67 -1.09
CA TRP A 484 17.38 14.76 -0.06
C TRP A 484 18.12 16.10 -0.02
N GLN A 485 18.25 16.80 -1.17
CA GLN A 485 19.00 18.06 -1.26
C GLN A 485 18.12 19.29 -1.41
N TYR A 486 16.92 19.16 -2.02
CA TYR A 486 16.14 20.31 -2.47
C TYR A 486 14.80 20.48 -1.76
N GLY A 487 14.64 19.89 -0.59
CA GLY A 487 13.65 20.28 0.39
C GLY A 487 12.42 19.41 0.52
N ALA A 488 12.19 18.42 -0.37
CA ALA A 488 11.01 17.55 -0.25
C ALA A 488 11.02 16.79 1.09
N LEU A 489 12.17 16.22 1.47
CA LEU A 489 12.37 15.54 2.75
C LEU A 489 13.48 16.19 3.59
N ALA A 490 14.55 16.63 2.96
CA ALA A 490 15.70 17.23 3.64
C ALA A 490 16.42 18.25 2.76
N ARG A 491 17.40 18.95 3.33
CA ARG A 491 18.36 19.83 2.64
C ARG A 491 19.79 19.41 2.96
N LEU A 492 20.13 18.17 2.61
CA LEU A 492 21.48 17.63 2.74
C LEU A 492 22.39 18.25 1.67
N LYS A 493 23.68 18.27 1.96
CA LYS A 493 24.69 18.65 0.96
C LYS A 493 24.88 17.53 -0.04
N LYS A 494 25.29 17.89 -1.25
CA LYS A 494 25.69 16.92 -2.27
C LYS A 494 26.79 16.00 -1.74
N GLY A 495 26.63 14.68 -1.95
CA GLY A 495 27.54 13.64 -1.47
C GLY A 495 27.41 13.29 0.02
N GLU A 496 26.50 13.91 0.76
CA GLU A 496 26.17 13.53 2.14
C GLU A 496 25.27 12.29 2.13
N THR A 497 25.47 11.37 3.10
CA THR A 497 24.59 10.21 3.25
C THR A 497 23.30 10.55 3.98
N ILE A 498 22.24 9.77 3.75
CA ILE A 498 20.94 9.94 4.41
C ILE A 498 20.89 9.26 5.80
N ASP A 499 21.97 8.64 6.25
CA ASP A 499 21.97 7.77 7.44
C ASP A 499 21.39 8.43 8.68
N LYS A 500 21.68 9.71 8.92
CA LYS A 500 21.12 10.46 10.05
C LYS A 500 19.59 10.58 10.01
N LEU A 501 18.95 10.37 8.85
CA LEU A 501 17.50 10.42 8.68
C LEU A 501 16.84 9.05 8.88
N LEU A 502 17.64 7.98 8.99
CA LEU A 502 17.15 6.63 9.18
C LEU A 502 16.91 6.25 10.64
N HIS A 503 17.46 7.04 11.58
CA HIS A 503 17.44 6.77 13.01
C HIS A 503 16.70 7.86 13.81
N GLY A 504 16.47 7.60 15.09
CA GLY A 504 15.96 8.58 16.07
C GLY A 504 14.52 9.04 15.82
N GLY A 505 13.79 8.42 14.91
CA GLY A 505 12.40 8.73 14.61
C GLY A 505 12.16 9.77 13.52
N TYR A 506 13.18 10.27 12.86
CA TYR A 506 12.99 11.12 11.67
C TYR A 506 12.19 10.37 10.59
N SER A 507 12.48 9.11 10.38
CA SER A 507 11.72 8.19 9.56
C SER A 507 11.19 7.01 10.40
N THR A 508 10.23 6.28 9.85
CA THR A 508 9.67 5.06 10.44
C THR A 508 9.88 3.87 9.52
N ILE A 509 9.81 2.67 10.09
CA ILE A 509 9.74 1.42 9.36
C ILE A 509 8.60 0.59 9.93
N SER A 510 7.82 -0.11 9.09
CA SER A 510 6.52 -0.61 9.50
C SER A 510 6.44 -2.13 9.54
N LEU A 511 6.00 -2.66 10.69
CA LEU A 511 5.50 -4.01 10.82
C LEU A 511 4.03 -4.02 10.44
N GLY A 512 3.69 -4.62 9.31
CA GLY A 512 2.32 -4.85 8.89
C GLY A 512 1.74 -6.13 9.45
N TYR A 513 0.42 -6.27 9.44
CA TYR A 513 -0.28 -7.50 9.84
C TYR A 513 -1.55 -7.71 9.01
N ALA A 514 -1.97 -8.97 8.88
CA ALA A 514 -3.13 -9.38 8.11
C ALA A 514 -3.85 -10.55 8.75
N GLY A 515 -5.17 -10.63 8.56
CA GLY A 515 -5.97 -11.77 8.97
C GLY A 515 -6.20 -11.90 10.47
N LEU A 516 -6.36 -10.78 11.19
CA LEU A 516 -6.63 -10.83 12.63
C LEU A 516 -7.96 -11.54 12.92
N TRP A 517 -8.97 -11.33 12.10
CA TRP A 517 -10.28 -11.96 12.28
C TRP A 517 -10.20 -13.49 12.21
N GLU A 518 -9.61 -14.03 11.15
CA GLU A 518 -9.43 -15.47 10.97
C GLU A 518 -8.50 -16.07 12.02
N CYS A 519 -7.47 -15.33 12.42
CA CYS A 519 -6.56 -15.71 13.50
C CYS A 519 -7.30 -15.90 14.83
N VAL A 520 -8.11 -14.94 15.21
CA VAL A 520 -8.94 -15.00 16.44
C VAL A 520 -9.90 -16.18 16.38
N TYR A 521 -10.57 -16.34 15.23
CA TYR A 521 -11.55 -17.42 15.04
C TYR A 521 -10.89 -18.81 15.11
N GLU A 522 -9.73 -19.00 14.48
CA GLU A 522 -9.00 -20.27 14.52
C GLU A 522 -8.54 -20.65 15.93
N VAL A 523 -8.00 -19.71 16.69
CA VAL A 523 -7.46 -19.98 18.03
C VAL A 523 -8.58 -20.17 19.06
N THR A 524 -9.56 -19.26 19.07
CA THR A 524 -10.57 -19.18 20.12
C THR A 524 -11.89 -19.86 19.77
N GLY A 525 -12.23 -19.97 18.50
CA GLY A 525 -13.55 -20.38 18.01
C GLY A 525 -14.61 -19.28 18.18
N LYS A 526 -14.18 -18.04 18.42
CA LYS A 526 -15.04 -16.87 18.60
C LYS A 526 -14.76 -15.85 17.51
N ARG A 527 -15.76 -15.09 17.11
CA ARG A 527 -15.60 -13.98 16.17
C ARG A 527 -14.90 -12.81 16.84
N LEU A 528 -14.30 -11.93 16.06
CA LEU A 528 -13.69 -10.70 16.58
C LEU A 528 -14.71 -9.77 17.26
N THR A 529 -15.98 -9.89 16.90
CA THR A 529 -17.11 -9.17 17.50
C THR A 529 -17.63 -9.78 18.82
N ASP A 530 -17.24 -11.01 19.14
CA ASP A 530 -17.57 -11.63 20.43
C ASP A 530 -16.61 -11.10 21.52
N PRO A 531 -17.06 -10.89 22.79
CA PRO A 531 -16.21 -10.31 23.84
C PRO A 531 -14.89 -11.06 24.08
N GLU A 532 -14.91 -12.40 24.05
CA GLU A 532 -13.73 -13.24 24.21
C GLU A 532 -12.78 -13.12 23.02
N GLY A 533 -13.35 -13.04 21.79
CA GLY A 533 -12.58 -12.85 20.57
C GLY A 533 -11.94 -11.45 20.49
N GLU A 534 -12.70 -10.41 20.85
CA GLU A 534 -12.18 -9.04 20.95
C GLU A 534 -11.01 -8.96 21.94
N ALA A 535 -11.18 -9.55 23.15
CA ALA A 535 -10.14 -9.55 24.15
C ALA A 535 -8.86 -10.30 23.70
N PHE A 536 -9.00 -11.41 22.98
CA PHE A 536 -7.85 -12.12 22.39
C PHE A 536 -7.20 -11.29 21.29
N GLY A 537 -7.98 -10.73 20.38
CA GLY A 537 -7.50 -9.86 19.30
C GLY A 537 -6.70 -8.66 19.81
N LEU A 538 -7.20 -7.99 20.87
CA LEU A 538 -6.49 -6.86 21.51
C LEU A 538 -5.16 -7.31 22.14
N ARG A 539 -5.09 -8.50 22.74
CA ARG A 539 -3.82 -9.05 23.25
C ARG A 539 -2.83 -9.33 22.12
N VAL A 540 -3.28 -9.83 20.97
CA VAL A 540 -2.43 -10.03 19.80
C VAL A 540 -1.88 -8.68 19.33
N MET A 541 -2.72 -7.68 19.17
CA MET A 541 -2.30 -6.34 18.75
C MET A 541 -1.31 -5.72 19.74
N GLN A 542 -1.52 -5.89 21.04
CA GLN A 542 -0.59 -5.40 22.06
C GLN A 542 0.77 -6.09 21.92
N ALA A 543 0.80 -7.42 21.72
CA ALA A 543 2.06 -8.16 21.56
C ALA A 543 2.85 -7.68 20.31
N LEU A 544 2.15 -7.37 19.22
CA LEU A 544 2.79 -6.80 18.00
C LEU A 544 3.38 -5.41 18.29
N ASN A 545 2.68 -4.55 19.03
CA ASN A 545 3.19 -3.25 19.45
C ASN A 545 4.38 -3.36 20.39
N ASP A 546 4.32 -4.26 21.39
CA ASP A 546 5.40 -4.48 22.33
C ASP A 546 6.69 -4.94 21.63
N ALA A 547 6.57 -5.77 20.58
CA ALA A 547 7.69 -6.16 19.75
C ALA A 547 8.31 -4.94 19.04
N CYS A 548 7.49 -4.09 18.41
CA CYS A 548 7.96 -2.85 17.77
C CYS A 548 8.69 -1.93 18.77
N LEU A 549 8.15 -1.75 19.97
CA LEU A 549 8.76 -0.95 21.04
C LEU A 549 10.09 -1.55 21.52
N LYS A 550 10.16 -2.87 21.68
CA LYS A 550 11.39 -3.59 22.05
C LYS A 550 12.50 -3.35 21.03
N TRP A 551 12.21 -3.51 19.75
CA TRP A 551 13.18 -3.27 18.66
C TRP A 551 13.59 -1.80 18.58
N ARG A 552 12.64 -0.89 18.66
CA ARG A 552 12.89 0.56 18.69
C ARG A 552 13.88 0.96 19.80
N ASN A 553 13.67 0.46 21.00
CA ASN A 553 14.52 0.79 22.14
C ASN A 553 15.93 0.17 22.01
N ALA A 554 16.07 -0.98 21.35
CA ALA A 554 17.35 -1.63 21.16
C ALA A 554 18.21 -0.99 20.05
N GLU A 555 17.57 -0.50 18.98
CA GLU A 555 18.25 -0.15 17.72
C GLU A 555 18.15 1.34 17.35
N ASN A 556 17.36 2.13 18.07
CA ASN A 556 17.08 3.53 17.74
C ASN A 556 16.48 3.71 16.33
N ILE A 557 15.75 2.69 15.85
CA ILE A 557 14.98 2.71 14.61
C ILE A 557 13.49 2.71 14.99
N HIS A 558 12.70 3.61 14.43
CA HIS A 558 11.29 3.73 14.80
C HIS A 558 10.42 2.70 14.07
N TYR A 559 10.44 1.47 14.59
CA TYR A 559 9.48 0.44 14.22
C TYR A 559 8.07 0.80 14.67
N SER A 560 7.07 0.60 13.83
CA SER A 560 5.70 0.98 14.11
C SER A 560 4.71 -0.05 13.54
N LEU A 561 3.71 -0.39 14.33
CA LEU A 561 2.67 -1.33 13.90
C LEU A 561 1.72 -0.66 12.91
N TYR A 562 1.50 -1.31 11.78
CA TYR A 562 0.81 -0.77 10.63
C TYR A 562 -0.29 -1.70 10.10
N GLY A 563 -1.53 -1.23 10.07
CA GLY A 563 -2.64 -1.90 9.40
C GLY A 563 -2.45 -1.83 7.88
N THR A 564 -1.61 -2.70 7.33
CA THR A 564 -1.12 -2.65 5.96
C THR A 564 -2.24 -2.68 4.93
N PRO A 565 -2.24 -1.83 3.90
CA PRO A 565 -3.08 -2.01 2.73
C PRO A 565 -2.59 -3.23 1.94
N LEU A 566 -3.46 -4.20 1.77
CA LEU A 566 -3.16 -5.47 1.12
C LEU A 566 -4.02 -5.62 -0.13
N GLU A 567 -3.49 -5.27 -1.31
CA GLU A 567 -4.21 -5.44 -2.58
C GLU A 567 -4.25 -6.90 -3.01
N SER A 568 -3.15 -7.38 -3.57
CA SER A 568 -2.98 -8.76 -4.03
C SER A 568 -2.53 -9.70 -2.92
N THR A 569 -1.98 -9.19 -1.83
CA THR A 569 -1.39 -9.98 -0.75
C THR A 569 -2.43 -10.80 0.01
N THR A 570 -3.66 -10.32 0.18
CA THR A 570 -4.75 -11.09 0.80
C THR A 570 -5.07 -12.35 0.01
N TYR A 571 -5.06 -12.26 -1.32
CA TYR A 571 -5.24 -13.38 -2.23
C TYR A 571 -4.04 -14.34 -2.22
N LYS A 572 -2.81 -13.79 -2.26
CA LYS A 572 -1.58 -14.58 -2.13
C LYS A 572 -1.58 -15.38 -0.83
N PHE A 573 -1.86 -14.74 0.30
CA PHE A 573 -1.91 -15.38 1.60
C PHE A 573 -2.98 -16.48 1.66
N ALA A 574 -4.18 -16.23 1.15
CA ALA A 574 -5.23 -17.25 1.09
C ALA A 574 -4.79 -18.49 0.30
N LYS A 575 -4.18 -18.32 -0.89
CA LYS A 575 -3.64 -19.43 -1.69
C LYS A 575 -2.55 -20.20 -0.95
N CYS A 576 -1.62 -19.51 -0.30
CA CYS A 576 -0.55 -20.14 0.47
C CYS A 576 -1.11 -20.94 1.66
N LEU A 577 -2.07 -20.38 2.38
CA LEU A 577 -2.75 -21.05 3.50
C LEU A 577 -3.48 -22.31 3.04
N GLN A 578 -4.26 -22.25 1.97
CA GLN A 578 -4.94 -23.40 1.39
C GLN A 578 -3.96 -24.50 0.97
N LYS A 579 -2.82 -24.12 0.37
CA LYS A 579 -1.77 -25.06 -0.02
C LYS A 579 -1.12 -25.77 1.19
N ARG A 580 -0.91 -25.03 2.29
CA ARG A 580 -0.20 -25.54 3.48
C ARG A 580 -1.10 -26.27 4.47
N PHE A 581 -2.32 -25.82 4.66
CA PHE A 581 -3.26 -26.31 5.68
C PHE A 581 -4.54 -26.91 5.13
N GLY A 582 -4.78 -26.79 3.82
CA GLY A 582 -6.05 -27.21 3.21
C GLY A 582 -7.16 -26.19 3.47
N VAL A 583 -8.40 -26.62 3.25
CA VAL A 583 -9.58 -25.77 3.48
C VAL A 583 -10.09 -25.97 4.90
N ILE A 584 -10.01 -24.90 5.69
CA ILE A 584 -10.53 -24.84 7.06
C ILE A 584 -11.76 -23.92 7.03
N PRO A 585 -12.97 -24.42 7.34
CA PRO A 585 -14.19 -23.62 7.30
C PRO A 585 -14.12 -22.36 8.15
N GLY A 586 -14.44 -21.21 7.54
CA GLY A 586 -14.39 -19.90 8.19
C GLY A 586 -12.99 -19.32 8.37
N VAL A 587 -11.92 -20.00 7.94
CA VAL A 587 -10.53 -19.55 8.09
C VAL A 587 -9.79 -19.51 6.74
N THR A 588 -9.77 -20.60 5.98
CA THR A 588 -9.05 -20.71 4.70
C THR A 588 -9.96 -21.09 3.54
N ASP A 589 -11.25 -21.05 3.71
CA ASP A 589 -12.27 -21.48 2.74
C ASP A 589 -12.59 -20.39 1.66
N ARG A 590 -11.99 -19.21 1.77
CA ARG A 590 -12.12 -18.12 0.80
C ARG A 590 -10.81 -17.85 0.06
N ASN A 591 -10.92 -17.17 -1.08
CA ASN A 591 -9.75 -16.76 -1.87
C ASN A 591 -9.12 -15.45 -1.37
N TYR A 592 -9.49 -15.00 -0.19
CA TYR A 592 -8.90 -13.84 0.49
C TYR A 592 -8.88 -14.09 2.01
N ILE A 593 -8.08 -13.30 2.72
CA ILE A 593 -8.15 -13.16 4.18
C ILE A 593 -8.49 -11.72 4.52
N THR A 594 -8.98 -11.49 5.72
CA THR A 594 -9.35 -10.15 6.19
C THR A 594 -8.13 -9.22 6.23
N ASN A 595 -8.32 -8.01 5.74
CA ASN A 595 -7.28 -6.99 5.78
C ASN A 595 -7.12 -6.49 7.22
N SER A 596 -5.87 -6.49 7.71
CA SER A 596 -5.50 -6.00 9.05
C SER A 596 -6.46 -6.45 10.17
N TYR A 597 -7.06 -5.52 10.91
CA TYR A 597 -7.95 -5.75 12.07
C TYR A 597 -9.44 -5.68 11.74
N HIS A 598 -9.81 -5.48 10.49
CA HIS A 598 -11.21 -5.25 10.14
C HIS A 598 -12.13 -6.39 10.58
N ILE A 599 -13.35 -6.04 10.96
CA ILE A 599 -14.45 -6.99 11.08
C ILE A 599 -14.68 -7.62 9.72
N HIS A 600 -14.93 -8.92 9.68
CA HIS A 600 -15.06 -9.66 8.43
C HIS A 600 -16.19 -9.08 7.58
N VAL A 601 -15.95 -8.94 6.28
CA VAL A 601 -16.86 -8.25 5.33
C VAL A 601 -18.26 -8.86 5.24
N THR A 602 -18.43 -10.12 5.67
CA THR A 602 -19.71 -10.83 5.70
C THR A 602 -20.47 -10.70 7.01
N GLU A 603 -19.89 -10.05 8.04
CA GLU A 603 -20.60 -9.87 9.31
C GLU A 603 -21.62 -8.74 9.21
N GLU A 604 -22.88 -9.05 9.53
CA GLU A 604 -23.95 -8.07 9.64
C GLU A 604 -23.74 -7.25 10.92
N ILE A 605 -23.32 -6.02 10.75
CA ILE A 605 -23.05 -5.05 11.81
C ILE A 605 -23.38 -3.65 11.30
N ASP A 606 -23.92 -2.80 12.12
CA ASP A 606 -24.16 -1.41 11.72
C ASP A 606 -22.88 -0.57 11.76
N ALA A 607 -22.92 0.58 11.10
CA ALA A 607 -21.77 1.46 10.93
C ALA A 607 -21.19 1.94 12.28
N PHE A 608 -22.05 2.27 13.23
CA PHE A 608 -21.64 2.85 14.50
C PHE A 608 -20.97 1.80 15.38
N GLU A 609 -21.59 0.64 15.53
CA GLU A 609 -20.99 -0.48 16.28
C GLU A 609 -19.67 -0.93 15.66
N LYS A 610 -19.61 -1.01 14.31
CA LYS A 610 -18.38 -1.37 13.62
C LYS A 610 -17.24 -0.39 13.90
N LEU A 611 -17.49 0.90 13.78
CA LEU A 611 -16.49 1.95 14.02
C LEU A 611 -16.05 1.98 15.50
N GLU A 612 -16.98 1.84 16.45
CA GLU A 612 -16.66 1.78 17.88
C GLU A 612 -15.75 0.60 18.24
N ARG A 613 -16.02 -0.59 17.68
CA ARG A 613 -15.20 -1.78 17.90
C ARG A 613 -13.83 -1.64 17.25
N GLU A 614 -13.78 -1.19 15.99
CA GLU A 614 -12.54 -1.04 15.25
C GLU A 614 -11.65 0.09 15.80
N ALA A 615 -12.20 1.11 16.45
CA ALA A 615 -11.43 2.19 17.08
C ALA A 615 -10.40 1.67 18.08
N LYS A 616 -10.72 0.63 18.86
CA LYS A 616 -9.81 0.01 19.83
C LYS A 616 -8.57 -0.59 19.14
N PHE A 617 -8.75 -1.23 18.01
CA PHE A 617 -7.67 -1.82 17.21
C PHE A 617 -6.88 -0.76 16.45
N GLN A 618 -7.56 0.26 15.96
CA GLN A 618 -6.93 1.39 15.29
C GLN A 618 -5.98 2.15 16.23
N ALA A 619 -6.38 2.36 17.48
CA ALA A 619 -5.55 2.96 18.52
C ALA A 619 -4.24 2.17 18.78
N LEU A 620 -4.28 0.84 18.59
CA LEU A 620 -3.11 -0.03 18.71
C LEU A 620 -2.27 -0.13 17.42
N SER A 621 -2.60 0.62 16.38
CA SER A 621 -1.87 0.65 15.11
C SER A 621 -1.26 2.04 14.86
N PRO A 622 -0.27 2.48 15.64
CA PRO A 622 0.28 3.85 15.57
C PRO A 622 0.98 4.15 14.24
N GLY A 623 1.45 3.14 13.51
CA GLY A 623 2.03 3.26 12.18
C GLY A 623 1.01 3.48 11.07
N GLY A 624 -0.28 3.49 11.42
CA GLY A 624 -1.37 3.80 10.53
C GLY A 624 -2.38 2.69 10.36
N ALA A 625 -3.62 3.09 10.23
CA ALA A 625 -4.76 2.24 9.97
C ALA A 625 -5.93 3.08 9.47
N ILE A 626 -6.89 2.47 8.82
CA ILE A 626 -8.14 3.10 8.38
C ILE A 626 -9.28 2.13 8.59
N SER A 627 -10.41 2.62 9.06
CA SER A 627 -11.66 1.87 9.08
C SER A 627 -12.58 2.31 7.94
N TYR A 628 -13.45 1.45 7.48
CA TYR A 628 -14.39 1.78 6.42
C TYR A 628 -15.83 1.39 6.77
N VAL A 629 -16.76 2.14 6.21
CA VAL A 629 -18.20 1.86 6.25
C VAL A 629 -18.68 1.59 4.84
N GLU A 630 -19.18 0.39 4.60
CA GLU A 630 -19.80 0.03 3.32
C GLU A 630 -21.23 0.54 3.28
N VAL A 631 -21.52 1.44 2.36
CA VAL A 631 -22.82 2.13 2.28
C VAL A 631 -23.44 1.99 0.89
N PRO A 632 -24.79 2.05 0.79
CA PRO A 632 -25.48 2.11 -0.49
C PRO A 632 -25.21 3.46 -1.20
N ASN A 633 -25.93 3.74 -2.27
CA ASN A 633 -25.91 5.06 -2.90
C ASN A 633 -26.53 6.11 -1.94
N MET A 634 -25.67 6.98 -1.40
CA MET A 634 -26.04 7.98 -0.38
C MET A 634 -26.37 9.37 -0.97
N GLN A 635 -26.36 9.55 -2.29
CA GLN A 635 -26.55 10.86 -2.91
C GLN A 635 -27.89 11.54 -2.54
N GLN A 636 -28.90 10.75 -2.20
CA GLN A 636 -30.22 11.24 -1.79
C GLN A 636 -30.41 11.32 -0.26
N ASN A 637 -29.41 10.91 0.52
CA ASN A 637 -29.48 10.89 1.99
C ASN A 637 -28.19 11.42 2.64
N ILE A 638 -27.86 12.67 2.33
CA ILE A 638 -26.69 13.36 2.91
C ILE A 638 -26.78 13.46 4.44
N PRO A 639 -27.94 13.67 5.09
CA PRO A 639 -28.03 13.67 6.54
C PRO A 639 -27.48 12.39 7.20
N ALA A 640 -27.74 11.21 6.64
CA ALA A 640 -27.18 9.97 7.18
C ALA A 640 -25.64 9.92 7.05
N VAL A 641 -25.08 10.46 5.97
CA VAL A 641 -23.62 10.61 5.83
C VAL A 641 -23.07 11.52 6.93
N LEU A 642 -23.72 12.63 7.20
CA LEU A 642 -23.32 13.60 8.23
C LEU A 642 -23.37 12.99 9.64
N GLU A 643 -24.35 12.15 9.94
CA GLU A 643 -24.41 11.44 11.23
C GLU A 643 -23.21 10.47 11.40
N VAL A 644 -22.81 9.74 10.35
CA VAL A 644 -21.60 8.93 10.39
C VAL A 644 -20.35 9.79 10.55
N VAL A 645 -20.27 10.92 9.87
CA VAL A 645 -19.14 11.86 9.97
C VAL A 645 -19.02 12.44 11.39
N LYS A 646 -20.13 12.85 12.02
CA LYS A 646 -20.14 13.28 13.43
C LYS A 646 -19.67 12.16 14.36
N PHE A 647 -20.12 10.93 14.12
CA PHE A 647 -19.70 9.78 14.92
C PHE A 647 -18.19 9.51 14.77
N ILE A 648 -17.63 9.64 13.55
CA ILE A 648 -16.18 9.51 13.31
C ILE A 648 -15.42 10.53 14.16
N TYR A 649 -15.86 11.81 14.18
CA TYR A 649 -15.20 12.85 14.97
C TYR A 649 -15.07 12.48 16.45
N ASP A 650 -16.10 11.87 17.03
CA ASP A 650 -16.15 11.57 18.45
C ASP A 650 -15.49 10.23 18.85
N ASN A 651 -15.34 9.28 17.92
CA ASN A 651 -15.07 7.89 18.32
C ASN A 651 -13.87 7.25 17.63
N ILE A 652 -13.46 7.68 16.42
CA ILE A 652 -12.41 6.98 15.68
C ILE A 652 -11.50 7.96 14.94
N MET A 653 -10.20 7.66 14.93
CA MET A 653 -9.20 8.56 14.38
C MET A 653 -9.31 8.75 12.86
N TYR A 654 -9.57 7.70 12.10
CA TYR A 654 -9.53 7.73 10.64
C TYR A 654 -10.49 6.73 10.02
N ALA A 655 -11.41 7.22 9.20
CA ALA A 655 -12.39 6.37 8.53
C ALA A 655 -12.76 6.88 7.12
N GLU A 656 -13.24 5.95 6.29
CA GLU A 656 -13.76 6.19 4.93
C GLU A 656 -15.16 5.60 4.75
N LEU A 657 -15.92 6.17 3.81
CA LEU A 657 -17.22 5.64 3.40
C LEU A 657 -17.12 5.07 1.98
N ASN A 658 -17.44 3.80 1.83
CA ASN A 658 -17.41 3.10 0.55
C ASN A 658 -18.79 3.17 -0.12
N THR A 659 -19.03 4.19 -0.95
CA THR A 659 -20.23 4.29 -1.78
C THR A 659 -20.03 3.58 -3.13
N LYS A 660 -21.02 3.62 -4.01
CA LYS A 660 -20.94 3.05 -5.35
C LYS A 660 -20.98 4.19 -6.38
N SER A 661 -20.05 4.16 -7.34
CA SER A 661 -19.92 5.17 -8.39
C SER A 661 -19.48 4.52 -9.70
N ASP A 662 -20.35 3.66 -10.27
CA ASP A 662 -20.04 2.92 -11.50
C ASP A 662 -20.87 3.47 -12.66
N TYR A 663 -20.35 3.27 -13.90
CA TYR A 663 -21.00 3.68 -15.12
C TYR A 663 -20.81 2.66 -16.23
N CYS A 664 -21.89 2.31 -16.93
CA CYS A 664 -21.84 1.47 -18.11
C CYS A 664 -21.88 2.35 -19.38
N GLN A 665 -20.83 2.30 -20.18
CA GLN A 665 -20.74 3.09 -21.43
C GLN A 665 -21.66 2.58 -22.54
N VAL A 666 -22.14 1.34 -22.45
CA VAL A 666 -23.03 0.74 -23.46
C VAL A 666 -24.45 1.27 -23.36
N CYS A 667 -25.00 1.41 -22.15
CA CYS A 667 -26.38 1.77 -21.95
C CYS A 667 -26.60 3.05 -21.12
N GLY A 668 -25.52 3.70 -20.64
CA GLY A 668 -25.60 4.88 -19.81
C GLY A 668 -26.05 4.63 -18.36
N PHE A 669 -26.04 3.36 -17.91
CA PHE A 669 -26.38 3.04 -16.52
C PHE A 669 -25.39 3.71 -15.56
N ASP A 670 -25.90 4.47 -14.61
CA ASP A 670 -25.16 5.11 -13.50
C ASP A 670 -25.66 4.49 -12.19
N GLY A 671 -24.81 3.71 -11.53
CA GLY A 671 -25.20 2.96 -10.33
C GLY A 671 -24.18 1.89 -9.99
N GLU A 672 -24.61 0.78 -9.40
CA GLU A 672 -23.75 -0.34 -9.02
C GLU A 672 -23.70 -1.42 -10.11
N ILE A 673 -22.54 -1.65 -10.71
CA ILE A 673 -22.26 -2.80 -11.58
C ILE A 673 -22.07 -4.04 -10.70
N GLN A 674 -22.74 -5.14 -11.04
CA GLN A 674 -22.83 -6.33 -10.22
C GLN A 674 -21.71 -7.32 -10.54
N ILE A 675 -21.37 -8.14 -9.54
CA ILE A 675 -20.45 -9.27 -9.68
C ILE A 675 -21.29 -10.56 -9.64
N VAL A 676 -21.27 -11.33 -10.73
CA VAL A 676 -21.96 -12.60 -10.85
C VAL A 676 -20.97 -13.75 -11.04
N GLU A 677 -21.38 -14.98 -10.72
CA GLU A 677 -20.58 -16.17 -10.95
C GLU A 677 -21.00 -16.82 -12.26
N GLU A 678 -20.05 -17.05 -13.16
CA GLU A 678 -20.24 -17.76 -14.43
C GLU A 678 -19.06 -18.72 -14.64
N ASP A 679 -19.38 -19.99 -14.91
CA ASP A 679 -18.40 -21.05 -15.16
C ASP A 679 -17.27 -21.13 -14.10
N GLY A 680 -17.62 -20.89 -12.83
CA GLY A 680 -16.69 -20.91 -11.69
C GLY A 680 -15.75 -19.70 -11.60
N LYS A 681 -16.04 -18.63 -12.35
CA LYS A 681 -15.32 -17.33 -12.28
C LYS A 681 -16.28 -16.20 -11.93
N LEU A 682 -15.75 -15.21 -11.21
CA LEU A 682 -16.48 -13.98 -10.91
C LEU A 682 -16.31 -13.00 -12.07
N VAL A 683 -17.41 -12.51 -12.62
CA VAL A 683 -17.48 -11.57 -13.74
C VAL A 683 -18.31 -10.35 -13.38
N TRP A 684 -17.88 -9.18 -13.87
CA TRP A 684 -18.60 -7.93 -13.72
C TRP A 684 -19.66 -7.79 -14.81
N VAL A 685 -20.90 -7.46 -14.42
CA VAL A 685 -22.04 -7.41 -15.33
C VAL A 685 -22.89 -6.17 -15.06
N CYS A 686 -23.18 -5.42 -16.10
CA CYS A 686 -24.13 -4.30 -16.01
C CYS A 686 -25.56 -4.85 -15.77
N PRO A 687 -26.24 -4.46 -14.68
CA PRO A 687 -27.57 -4.98 -14.37
C PRO A 687 -28.64 -4.51 -15.35
N ASN A 688 -28.40 -3.42 -16.09
CA ASN A 688 -29.37 -2.86 -17.02
C ASN A 688 -29.32 -3.48 -18.42
N CYS A 689 -28.11 -3.73 -18.97
CA CYS A 689 -27.97 -4.21 -20.36
C CYS A 689 -27.20 -5.54 -20.49
N GLY A 690 -26.73 -6.10 -19.39
CA GLY A 690 -25.96 -7.36 -19.41
C GLY A 690 -24.54 -7.23 -19.98
N ASN A 691 -24.04 -6.03 -20.21
CA ASN A 691 -22.67 -5.80 -20.70
C ASN A 691 -21.66 -6.42 -19.74
N LYS A 692 -20.67 -7.18 -20.27
CA LYS A 692 -19.56 -7.81 -19.54
C LYS A 692 -18.19 -7.34 -20.03
N ASP A 693 -18.17 -6.49 -21.06
CA ASP A 693 -16.97 -5.90 -21.60
C ASP A 693 -16.41 -4.86 -20.63
N GLN A 694 -15.34 -5.23 -19.96
CA GLN A 694 -14.71 -4.38 -18.94
C GLN A 694 -14.17 -3.07 -19.51
N ASP A 695 -13.76 -3.02 -20.77
CA ASP A 695 -13.29 -1.81 -21.45
C ASP A 695 -14.43 -0.80 -21.69
N LYS A 696 -15.69 -1.25 -21.55
CA LYS A 696 -16.88 -0.42 -21.68
C LYS A 696 -17.62 -0.20 -20.35
N MET A 697 -16.91 -0.38 -19.25
CA MET A 697 -17.40 -0.11 -17.90
C MET A 697 -16.40 0.76 -17.14
N ASN A 698 -16.91 1.71 -16.37
CA ASN A 698 -16.13 2.43 -15.37
C ASN A 698 -16.59 1.93 -14.00
N VAL A 699 -15.79 1.09 -13.37
CA VAL A 699 -16.06 0.57 -12.03
C VAL A 699 -15.08 1.19 -11.06
N ALA A 700 -15.59 1.87 -10.05
CA ALA A 700 -14.78 2.45 -8.99
C ALA A 700 -15.14 1.79 -7.65
N ARG A 701 -14.14 1.22 -6.98
CA ARG A 701 -14.29 0.61 -5.65
C ARG A 701 -13.16 1.06 -4.75
N ARG A 702 -13.52 1.27 -3.50
CA ARG A 702 -12.52 1.50 -2.46
C ARG A 702 -11.93 0.17 -2.04
N THR A 703 -10.62 0.08 -2.10
CA THR A 703 -9.87 -1.07 -1.59
C THR A 703 -8.65 -0.55 -0.84
N CYS A 704 -8.52 -0.96 0.42
CA CYS A 704 -7.31 -0.66 1.20
C CYS A 704 -6.99 0.84 1.36
N GLY A 705 -8.00 1.72 1.35
CA GLY A 705 -7.82 3.15 1.60
C GLY A 705 -7.59 4.01 0.34
N TYR A 706 -7.77 3.47 -0.86
CA TYR A 706 -7.76 4.23 -2.11
C TYR A 706 -8.77 3.67 -3.12
N ILE A 707 -9.03 4.43 -4.18
CA ILE A 707 -9.95 4.03 -5.24
C ILE A 707 -9.17 3.28 -6.32
N GLY A 708 -9.57 2.02 -6.58
CA GLY A 708 -9.18 1.28 -7.76
C GLY A 708 -10.10 1.60 -8.92
N SER A 709 -9.54 1.84 -10.09
CA SER A 709 -10.26 2.20 -11.32
C SER A 709 -10.16 1.14 -12.41
N GLN A 710 -9.40 0.08 -12.18
CA GLN A 710 -9.28 -1.12 -13.01
C GLN A 710 -9.84 -2.32 -12.27
N PHE A 711 -9.92 -3.48 -12.95
CA PHE A 711 -10.47 -4.69 -12.35
C PHE A 711 -9.44 -5.42 -11.49
N TRP A 712 -9.91 -6.22 -10.55
CA TRP A 712 -9.14 -6.87 -9.50
C TRP A 712 -9.01 -8.38 -9.74
N ASN A 713 -8.05 -9.02 -9.04
CA ASN A 713 -7.95 -10.47 -8.99
C ASN A 713 -9.20 -11.14 -8.39
N GLN A 714 -9.35 -12.44 -8.60
CA GLN A 714 -10.55 -13.19 -8.16
C GLN A 714 -10.78 -13.15 -6.65
N GLY A 715 -9.72 -13.14 -5.85
CA GLY A 715 -9.84 -13.03 -4.39
C GLY A 715 -10.39 -11.68 -3.95
N ARG A 716 -9.88 -10.58 -4.51
CA ARG A 716 -10.39 -9.23 -4.21
C ARG A 716 -11.80 -9.03 -4.77
N THR A 717 -12.08 -9.60 -5.95
CA THR A 717 -13.43 -9.56 -6.54
C THR A 717 -14.43 -10.32 -5.67
N GLN A 718 -14.05 -11.47 -5.09
CA GLN A 718 -14.87 -12.20 -4.13
C GLN A 718 -15.11 -11.38 -2.86
N GLU A 719 -14.09 -10.77 -2.29
CA GLU A 719 -14.21 -9.93 -1.10
C GLU A 719 -15.17 -8.75 -1.34
N ILE A 720 -15.06 -8.05 -2.48
CA ILE A 720 -15.97 -6.95 -2.85
C ILE A 720 -17.41 -7.45 -3.00
N LYS A 721 -17.62 -8.63 -3.61
CA LYS A 721 -18.94 -9.24 -3.77
C LYS A 721 -19.59 -9.58 -2.44
N GLU A 722 -18.81 -10.04 -1.47
CA GLU A 722 -19.30 -10.52 -0.18
C GLU A 722 -19.51 -9.41 0.86
N ARG A 723 -19.16 -8.15 0.55
CA ARG A 723 -19.34 -7.03 1.47
C ARG A 723 -20.81 -6.79 1.79
N VAL A 724 -21.14 -6.82 3.09
CA VAL A 724 -22.46 -6.40 3.57
C VAL A 724 -22.50 -4.88 3.76
N LEU A 725 -23.70 -4.30 3.64
CA LEU A 725 -23.93 -2.88 3.91
C LEU A 725 -24.03 -2.65 5.42
N HIS A 726 -23.52 -1.52 5.88
CA HIS A 726 -23.52 -1.12 7.28
C HIS A 726 -24.55 -0.01 7.60
N LEU A 727 -25.22 0.54 6.57
CA LEU A 727 -26.31 1.51 6.69
C LEU A 727 -27.53 1.05 5.93
#